data_ec8a5b8d5c1b40c4cae2270ef93c7a2d
#
_entry.id   ec8a5b8d5c1b40c4cae2270ef93c7a2d
#
_cell.length_a   1.000
_cell.length_b   1.000
_cell.length_c   1.000
_cell.angle_alpha   90.00
_cell.angle_beta   90.00
_cell.angle_gamma   90.00
#
_symmetry.space_group_name_H-M   'P 1'
#
loop_
_entity.id
_entity.type
_entity.pdbx_description
1 polymer ?
#
loop_
_entity_poly.entity_id
_entity_poly.type
_entity_poly.pdbx_seq_one_letter_code
_entity_poly.pdbx_strand_id
1 'polypeptide(L)'
;MTDFDTIQYCIDNSVPCFTFPMDFHKKASVKWGDINKENFVKHISRDDNGFAIKTGEKYIMVDLDLKENPPDYIHEMLMANCSAIEKTPGGYHFWYLADTRTGHFKSASGVPWDNLSIKGLDIRAKGGIAYTHPSQYLGTDGRPKRYIWIQGDLGSALPIPSIILEHLTCSLQEKQSTVTGDPDTNSIVSTSLTTTTPCVQDDIISLLQGLAPHRYDNYQSWLSVGMALKNNDYPCELWDEWSRKSSKYRMGSCQSKWRTFGFSERPLTKASLYQWLKMDNYSLFVSLQSANSDINKAFSYGTNAHVADAFYKINPTKYVFSSTEGWYVLQENNTWFQVGSTEASKIPSLFNNIRDDCCDVMYDILKNLPKGKEDNDILRKSFADTLKKIQSSSFLKGVITFLPGLYYSKDVEKLFNQKKHLFAFTNGVYDMKTMEFRPIEPSDYITVTCGYDYREALEKEKEMVLDFMKTIQPNADVMNYLLQALSSTLEGENRAETFHALTGMGANGKSCLMDLCQVTFGDYYRTIGVSYLTKEDDGKDRPLPDLVAAQWARMLVASEPEERDKFQVAMLKLIAGGDEISCRGMYGKVVNKYVAQFKLWIMSNDMPRLSKYDQGIERRMRCIHFPTRFVMVPRADNERIRDDSLKGRIKSEEGWKYGFLGLLLEAFRKVRGNSLELPEEVRKFTEDYMLKNNPVGAWLRKNYELTGHREDCIKKGDLYDAFKEGGGDRTRNSFYEDVLKCNIIERKTETNRVFVGLRKREKIIEEE
;
A
#
# COMPACT_ATOMS: atom_id res chain seq x y z
N MET A 1 8.55 -2.77 -37.82
CA MET A 1 7.49 -2.01 -37.15
C MET A 1 6.31 -2.03 -38.11
N THR A 2 5.22 -2.67 -37.76
CA THR A 2 3.97 -2.60 -38.53
C THR A 2 3.49 -1.16 -38.49
N ASP A 3 3.19 -0.58 -39.67
CA ASP A 3 2.63 0.78 -39.78
C ASP A 3 1.31 0.82 -38.95
N PHE A 4 1.37 1.43 -37.78
CA PHE A 4 0.19 1.62 -36.95
C PHE A 4 -0.70 2.71 -37.57
N ASP A 5 -1.88 2.31 -38.06
CA ASP A 5 -2.83 3.27 -38.63
C ASP A 5 -3.56 3.99 -37.50
N THR A 6 -3.03 5.12 -37.05
CA THR A 6 -3.58 5.96 -35.99
C THR A 6 -5.02 6.40 -36.29
N ILE A 7 -5.34 6.66 -37.55
CA ILE A 7 -6.68 7.08 -37.99
C ILE A 7 -7.68 5.93 -37.79
N GLN A 8 -7.31 4.73 -38.30
CA GLN A 8 -8.19 3.55 -38.15
C GLN A 8 -8.38 3.18 -36.67
N TYR A 9 -7.30 3.24 -35.87
CA TYR A 9 -7.40 3.03 -34.43
C TYR A 9 -8.38 3.99 -33.75
N CYS A 10 -8.36 5.29 -34.12
CA CYS A 10 -9.29 6.27 -33.55
C CYS A 10 -10.74 5.97 -33.94
N ILE A 11 -10.98 5.51 -35.18
CA ILE A 11 -12.30 5.10 -35.64
C ILE A 11 -12.80 3.91 -34.84
N ASP A 12 -12.02 2.84 -34.74
CA ASP A 12 -12.38 1.60 -34.06
C ASP A 12 -12.61 1.79 -32.56
N ASN A 13 -11.94 2.77 -31.95
CA ASN A 13 -12.03 3.07 -30.54
C ASN A 13 -12.91 4.28 -30.19
N SER A 14 -13.66 4.83 -31.16
CA SER A 14 -14.55 5.98 -30.97
C SER A 14 -13.86 7.21 -30.36
N VAL A 15 -12.63 7.50 -30.79
CA VAL A 15 -11.85 8.65 -30.35
C VAL A 15 -12.13 9.84 -31.26
N PRO A 16 -12.74 10.95 -30.79
CA PRO A 16 -13.03 12.10 -31.64
C PRO A 16 -11.77 12.69 -32.27
N CYS A 17 -11.72 12.68 -33.60
CA CYS A 17 -10.60 13.15 -34.39
C CYS A 17 -11.08 13.71 -35.73
N PHE A 18 -10.21 14.34 -36.45
CA PHE A 18 -10.50 14.91 -37.79
C PHE A 18 -9.24 15.09 -38.59
N THR A 19 -9.37 15.16 -39.94
CA THR A 19 -8.31 15.47 -40.85
C THR A 19 -8.50 16.87 -41.45
N PHE A 20 -7.44 17.44 -41.94
CA PHE A 20 -7.44 18.76 -42.58
C PHE A 20 -6.20 18.95 -43.45
N PRO A 21 -6.26 19.82 -44.52
CA PRO A 21 -5.06 20.24 -45.23
C PRO A 21 -4.13 21.02 -44.29
N MET A 22 -2.92 20.51 -44.05
CA MET A 22 -1.91 21.12 -43.18
C MET A 22 -0.84 21.82 -43.98
N ASP A 23 -0.61 23.09 -43.72
CA ASP A 23 0.50 23.89 -44.20
C ASP A 23 1.53 24.18 -43.09
N PHE A 24 2.51 25.03 -43.37
CA PHE A 24 3.53 25.42 -42.41
C PHE A 24 2.99 26.26 -41.23
N HIS A 25 1.80 26.86 -41.33
CA HIS A 25 1.15 27.60 -40.26
C HIS A 25 0.45 26.67 -39.24
N LYS A 26 0.30 25.40 -39.58
CA LYS A 26 -0.32 24.37 -38.69
C LYS A 26 -1.72 24.76 -38.19
N LYS A 27 -2.51 25.49 -38.96
CA LYS A 27 -3.85 25.87 -38.58
C LYS A 27 -4.89 24.91 -39.14
N ALA A 28 -5.64 24.28 -38.27
CA ALA A 28 -6.80 23.50 -38.69
C ALA A 28 -7.89 24.41 -39.26
N SER A 29 -8.29 24.14 -40.50
CA SER A 29 -9.37 24.87 -41.23
C SER A 29 -10.77 24.43 -40.74
N VAL A 30 -10.86 23.39 -39.92
CA VAL A 30 -12.11 22.79 -39.45
C VAL A 30 -12.54 23.42 -38.10
N LYS A 31 -13.83 23.72 -37.98
CA LYS A 31 -14.43 24.10 -36.67
C LYS A 31 -14.57 22.83 -35.79
N TRP A 32 -13.53 22.54 -35.02
CA TRP A 32 -13.42 21.31 -34.23
C TRP A 32 -14.27 21.30 -32.94
N GLY A 33 -14.83 22.45 -32.53
CA GLY A 33 -15.68 22.56 -31.34
C GLY A 33 -16.87 21.61 -31.34
N ASP A 34 -17.50 21.42 -32.50
CA ASP A 34 -18.73 20.63 -32.69
C ASP A 34 -18.43 19.14 -32.97
N ILE A 35 -17.17 18.74 -33.09
CA ILE A 35 -16.78 17.34 -33.34
C ILE A 35 -16.88 16.54 -32.05
N ASN A 36 -17.61 15.43 -32.08
CA ASN A 36 -17.84 14.53 -30.93
C ASN A 36 -17.83 13.06 -31.40
N LYS A 37 -18.04 12.14 -30.45
CA LYS A 37 -18.01 10.69 -30.71
C LYS A 37 -19.04 10.19 -31.75
N GLU A 38 -20.10 10.97 -31.97
CA GLU A 38 -21.19 10.58 -32.85
C GLU A 38 -20.99 11.05 -34.32
N ASN A 39 -20.22 12.11 -34.51
CA ASN A 39 -20.11 12.77 -35.82
C ASN A 39 -18.68 12.82 -36.41
N PHE A 40 -17.63 12.48 -35.65
CA PHE A 40 -16.25 12.71 -36.06
C PHE A 40 -15.85 11.97 -37.34
N VAL A 41 -16.40 10.79 -37.61
CA VAL A 41 -16.09 10.00 -38.81
C VAL A 41 -16.39 10.77 -40.10
N LYS A 42 -17.36 11.69 -40.08
CA LYS A 42 -17.72 12.56 -41.22
C LYS A 42 -16.65 13.61 -41.54
N HIS A 43 -15.72 13.83 -40.61
CA HIS A 43 -14.65 14.81 -40.70
C HIS A 43 -13.29 14.16 -40.99
N ILE A 44 -13.28 12.94 -41.50
CA ILE A 44 -12.05 12.22 -41.88
C ILE A 44 -11.99 12.07 -43.37
N SER A 45 -10.92 12.58 -43.98
CA SER A 45 -10.54 12.39 -45.39
C SER A 45 -9.13 11.83 -45.46
N ARG A 46 -8.92 10.77 -46.25
CA ARG A 46 -7.58 10.20 -46.46
C ARG A 46 -6.69 11.02 -47.39
N ASP A 47 -7.26 12.02 -48.05
CA ASP A 47 -6.53 12.92 -48.93
C ASP A 47 -5.89 14.09 -48.18
N ASP A 48 -6.27 14.29 -46.93
CA ASP A 48 -5.69 15.32 -46.07
C ASP A 48 -4.35 14.86 -45.47
N ASN A 49 -3.43 15.82 -45.33
CA ASN A 49 -2.09 15.58 -44.78
C ASN A 49 -1.94 16.00 -43.30
N GLY A 50 -2.98 16.55 -42.70
CA GLY A 50 -3.05 16.90 -41.30
C GLY A 50 -4.08 16.03 -40.55
N PHE A 51 -3.72 15.58 -39.38
CA PHE A 51 -4.60 14.78 -38.50
C PHE A 51 -4.53 15.28 -37.07
N ALA A 52 -5.68 15.46 -36.45
CA ALA A 52 -5.80 15.94 -35.06
C ALA A 52 -6.77 15.11 -34.24
N ILE A 53 -6.43 14.93 -32.97
CA ILE A 53 -7.27 14.27 -31.97
C ILE A 53 -7.79 15.30 -31.01
N LYS A 54 -9.07 15.21 -30.64
CA LYS A 54 -9.69 15.98 -29.56
C LYS A 54 -9.28 15.40 -28.21
N THR A 55 -8.61 16.21 -27.40
CA THR A 55 -8.06 15.77 -26.11
C THR A 55 -9.03 16.01 -24.94
N GLY A 56 -8.82 15.32 -23.81
CA GLY A 56 -9.54 15.50 -22.55
C GLY A 56 -10.71 14.55 -22.30
N GLU A 57 -11.11 13.72 -23.28
CA GLU A 57 -12.10 12.68 -23.06
C GLU A 57 -11.43 11.30 -22.82
N LYS A 58 -10.67 10.80 -23.80
CA LYS A 58 -9.95 9.54 -23.70
C LYS A 58 -8.46 9.74 -23.50
N TYR A 59 -7.90 10.79 -24.10
CA TYR A 59 -6.47 11.08 -24.06
C TYR A 59 -6.18 12.48 -23.56
N ILE A 60 -5.08 12.64 -22.86
CA ILE A 60 -4.38 13.89 -22.62
C ILE A 60 -2.98 13.79 -23.23
N MET A 61 -2.40 14.91 -23.57
CA MET A 61 -1.09 14.96 -24.17
C MET A 61 -0.27 16.08 -23.54
N VAL A 62 0.98 15.78 -23.21
CA VAL A 62 2.00 16.76 -22.80
C VAL A 62 2.88 17.02 -24.00
N ASP A 63 2.94 18.27 -24.43
CA ASP A 63 3.76 18.75 -25.56
C ASP A 63 5.02 19.41 -25.02
N LEU A 64 6.17 18.95 -25.44
CA LEU A 64 7.47 19.50 -25.07
C LEU A 64 8.17 20.04 -26.31
N ASP A 65 8.17 21.36 -26.47
CA ASP A 65 8.85 22.04 -27.60
C ASP A 65 10.31 22.34 -27.22
N LEU A 66 11.25 21.61 -27.83
CA LEU A 66 12.68 21.76 -27.57
C LEU A 66 13.27 23.06 -28.08
N LYS A 67 12.56 23.83 -28.95
CA LYS A 67 13.02 25.13 -29.44
C LYS A 67 13.01 26.21 -28.35
N GLU A 68 12.19 26.02 -27.31
CA GLU A 68 12.11 26.91 -26.16
C GLU A 68 13.14 26.58 -25.07
N ASN A 69 14.03 25.61 -25.32
CA ASN A 69 15.06 25.13 -24.38
C ASN A 69 14.52 24.77 -23.00
N PRO A 70 13.50 23.87 -22.90
CA PRO A 70 13.04 23.40 -21.62
C PRO A 70 14.17 22.64 -20.90
N PRO A 71 14.17 22.60 -19.54
CA PRO A 71 15.18 21.85 -18.79
C PRO A 71 15.27 20.38 -19.19
N ASP A 72 16.47 19.87 -19.44
CA ASP A 72 16.72 18.51 -19.94
C ASP A 72 16.10 17.42 -19.03
N TYR A 73 16.07 17.64 -17.71
CA TYR A 73 15.50 16.68 -16.77
C TYR A 73 14.00 16.46 -16.98
N ILE A 74 13.25 17.45 -17.47
CA ILE A 74 11.82 17.31 -17.81
C ILE A 74 11.66 16.36 -19.00
N HIS A 75 12.48 16.54 -20.03
CA HIS A 75 12.52 15.64 -21.18
C HIS A 75 12.86 14.21 -20.77
N GLU A 76 13.92 14.02 -19.97
CA GLU A 76 14.34 12.71 -19.49
C GLU A 76 13.25 12.04 -18.64
N MET A 77 12.58 12.80 -17.77
CA MET A 77 11.50 12.30 -16.91
C MET A 77 10.27 11.88 -17.72
N LEU A 78 9.86 12.68 -18.69
CA LEU A 78 8.73 12.34 -19.57
C LEU A 78 9.06 11.13 -20.45
N MET A 79 10.28 11.04 -21.01
CA MET A 79 10.75 9.88 -21.79
C MET A 79 10.75 8.59 -20.97
N ALA A 80 11.15 8.65 -19.71
CA ALA A 80 11.22 7.47 -18.83
C ALA A 80 9.85 7.00 -18.33
N ASN A 81 8.82 7.87 -18.35
CA ASN A 81 7.53 7.62 -17.71
C ASN A 81 6.33 7.69 -18.66
N CYS A 82 6.56 7.58 -19.96
CA CYS A 82 5.50 7.53 -20.98
C CYS A 82 5.68 6.33 -21.89
N SER A 83 4.60 5.60 -22.14
CA SER A 83 4.59 4.42 -23.02
C SER A 83 4.24 4.73 -24.47
N ALA A 84 3.67 5.90 -24.75
CA ALA A 84 3.24 6.34 -26.07
C ALA A 84 3.87 7.71 -26.39
N ILE A 85 5.00 7.70 -27.10
CA ILE A 85 5.82 8.89 -27.38
C ILE A 85 5.92 9.11 -28.88
N GLU A 86 5.60 10.32 -29.28
CA GLU A 86 5.66 10.76 -30.64
C GLU A 86 6.70 11.88 -30.81
N LYS A 87 7.57 11.77 -31.83
CA LYS A 87 8.47 12.84 -32.22
C LYS A 87 7.76 13.80 -33.14
N THR A 88 7.78 15.07 -32.79
CA THR A 88 7.21 16.17 -33.57
C THR A 88 8.31 16.97 -34.27
N PRO A 89 7.98 17.85 -35.25
CA PRO A 89 8.96 18.76 -35.86
C PRO A 89 9.62 19.75 -34.87
N GLY A 90 9.04 19.98 -33.69
CA GLY A 90 9.54 20.92 -32.69
C GLY A 90 10.13 20.25 -31.46
N GLY A 91 9.70 19.01 -31.14
CA GLY A 91 10.04 18.34 -29.90
C GLY A 91 9.37 17.00 -29.79
N TYR A 92 8.58 16.79 -28.75
CA TYR A 92 7.94 15.50 -28.44
C TYR A 92 6.52 15.69 -27.91
N HIS A 93 5.62 14.76 -28.26
CA HIS A 93 4.33 14.56 -27.64
C HIS A 93 4.35 13.30 -26.77
N PHE A 94 3.90 13.43 -25.53
CA PHE A 94 3.76 12.34 -24.57
C PHE A 94 2.28 12.10 -24.33
N TRP A 95 1.78 10.94 -24.76
CA TRP A 95 0.37 10.61 -24.75
C TRP A 95 0.00 9.75 -23.55
N TYR A 96 -1.06 10.13 -22.86
CA TYR A 96 -1.57 9.44 -21.66
C TYR A 96 -3.08 9.24 -21.76
N LEU A 97 -3.58 8.15 -21.14
CA LEU A 97 -5.02 7.96 -20.95
C LEU A 97 -5.56 8.95 -19.89
N ALA A 98 -6.66 9.61 -20.22
CA ALA A 98 -7.39 10.41 -19.26
C ALA A 98 -8.08 9.50 -18.22
N ASP A 99 -8.00 9.88 -16.96
CA ASP A 99 -8.64 9.18 -15.84
C ASP A 99 -9.33 10.17 -14.88
N THR A 100 -9.86 9.69 -13.76
CA THR A 100 -10.54 10.53 -12.77
C THR A 100 -9.66 11.63 -12.18
N ARG A 101 -8.34 11.44 -12.14
CA ARG A 101 -7.35 12.40 -11.62
C ARG A 101 -7.12 13.56 -12.59
N THR A 102 -7.31 13.32 -13.89
CA THR A 102 -7.03 14.28 -14.96
C THR A 102 -8.28 14.91 -15.56
N GLY A 103 -9.48 14.46 -15.16
CA GLY A 103 -10.77 14.92 -15.70
C GLY A 103 -11.05 16.42 -15.52
N HIS A 104 -10.37 17.08 -14.60
CA HIS A 104 -10.45 18.51 -14.36
C HIS A 104 -9.41 19.34 -15.13
N PHE A 105 -8.45 18.71 -15.79
CA PHE A 105 -7.40 19.41 -16.54
C PHE A 105 -7.98 20.13 -17.74
N LYS A 106 -7.53 21.38 -17.95
CA LYS A 106 -7.80 22.18 -19.14
C LYS A 106 -6.52 22.31 -19.95
N SER A 107 -6.67 22.47 -21.27
CA SER A 107 -5.53 22.78 -22.14
C SER A 107 -4.88 24.10 -21.74
N ALA A 108 -3.58 24.10 -21.58
CA ALA A 108 -2.78 25.26 -21.19
C ALA A 108 -1.41 25.22 -21.86
N SER A 109 -0.82 26.39 -22.08
CA SER A 109 0.54 26.58 -22.57
C SER A 109 1.42 27.18 -21.49
N GLY A 110 2.72 26.83 -21.50
CA GLY A 110 3.66 27.27 -20.46
C GLY A 110 3.29 26.70 -19.10
N VAL A 111 2.93 25.42 -19.08
CA VAL A 111 2.45 24.76 -17.87
C VAL A 111 3.52 24.80 -16.79
N PRO A 112 3.16 25.17 -15.54
CA PRO A 112 4.10 25.11 -14.46
C PRO A 112 4.51 23.65 -14.17
N TRP A 113 5.80 23.45 -13.95
CA TRP A 113 6.42 22.25 -13.45
C TRP A 113 7.10 22.61 -12.14
N ASP A 114 6.72 21.97 -11.03
CA ASP A 114 7.17 22.36 -9.68
C ASP A 114 6.94 23.86 -9.35
N ASN A 115 5.78 24.40 -9.73
CA ASN A 115 5.43 25.82 -9.58
C ASN A 115 6.26 26.81 -10.41
N LEU A 116 7.15 26.33 -11.29
CA LEU A 116 7.89 27.15 -12.25
C LEU A 116 7.24 27.06 -13.62
N SER A 117 6.80 28.18 -14.17
CA SER A 117 6.27 28.21 -15.54
C SER A 117 7.37 27.86 -16.54
N ILE A 118 7.21 26.74 -17.23
CA ILE A 118 8.18 26.23 -18.18
C ILE A 118 7.76 26.58 -19.60
N LYS A 119 8.53 27.43 -20.27
CA LYS A 119 8.31 27.69 -21.69
C LYS A 119 8.54 26.43 -22.51
N GLY A 120 7.64 26.18 -23.48
CA GLY A 120 7.71 25.01 -24.33
C GLY A 120 7.15 23.73 -23.69
N LEU A 121 6.60 23.80 -22.49
CA LEU A 121 5.83 22.71 -21.88
C LEU A 121 4.34 23.06 -21.91
N ASP A 122 3.59 22.36 -22.75
CA ASP A 122 2.15 22.56 -22.91
C ASP A 122 1.39 21.30 -22.52
N ILE A 123 0.17 21.43 -22.04
CA ILE A 123 -0.75 20.32 -21.84
C ILE A 123 -1.98 20.49 -22.74
N ARG A 124 -2.37 19.43 -23.42
CA ARG A 124 -3.59 19.32 -24.19
C ARG A 124 -4.54 18.35 -23.49
N ALA A 125 -5.57 18.91 -22.89
CA ALA A 125 -6.58 18.21 -22.11
C ALA A 125 -7.97 18.66 -22.53
N LYS A 126 -8.91 18.78 -21.60
CA LYS A 126 -10.29 19.18 -21.91
C LYS A 126 -10.36 20.51 -22.68
N GLY A 127 -11.04 20.49 -23.82
CA GLY A 127 -11.19 21.66 -24.71
C GLY A 127 -10.00 21.91 -25.62
N GLY A 128 -9.08 20.95 -25.79
CA GLY A 128 -7.92 21.04 -26.68
C GLY A 128 -7.96 20.07 -27.86
N ILE A 129 -7.04 20.29 -28.77
CA ILE A 129 -6.70 19.36 -29.86
C ILE A 129 -5.19 19.13 -29.88
N ALA A 130 -4.78 17.99 -30.36
CA ALA A 130 -3.39 17.64 -30.56
C ALA A 130 -3.19 17.12 -31.98
N TYR A 131 -2.24 17.69 -32.69
CA TYR A 131 -1.80 17.16 -33.97
C TYR A 131 -0.92 15.94 -33.76
N THR A 132 -1.12 14.90 -34.55
CA THR A 132 -0.42 13.61 -34.33
C THR A 132 -0.18 12.89 -35.66
N HIS A 133 0.57 11.80 -35.65
CA HIS A 133 0.75 10.89 -36.76
C HIS A 133 -0.62 10.49 -37.39
N PRO A 134 -0.78 10.51 -38.72
CA PRO A 134 0.25 10.62 -39.74
C PRO A 134 0.49 12.07 -40.30
N SER A 135 0.27 13.09 -39.50
CA SER A 135 0.42 14.48 -39.97
C SER A 135 1.79 14.75 -40.62
N GLN A 136 1.78 15.43 -41.76
CA GLN A 136 2.99 15.89 -42.46
C GLN A 136 2.74 17.18 -43.21
N TYR A 137 3.75 18.05 -43.30
CA TYR A 137 3.70 19.31 -44.05
C TYR A 137 5.09 19.71 -44.54
N LEU A 138 5.18 20.61 -45.53
CA LEU A 138 6.45 21.20 -45.96
C LEU A 138 6.79 22.38 -45.07
N GLY A 139 7.99 22.35 -44.46
CA GLY A 139 8.48 23.49 -43.68
C GLY A 139 8.88 24.65 -44.57
N THR A 140 9.14 25.82 -43.96
CA THR A 140 9.64 27.01 -44.69
C THR A 140 11.00 26.79 -45.36
N ASP A 141 11.72 25.75 -44.93
CA ASP A 141 12.98 25.27 -45.47
C ASP A 141 12.80 24.28 -46.66
N GLY A 142 11.55 24.08 -47.12
CA GLY A 142 11.18 23.15 -48.17
C GLY A 142 11.33 21.65 -47.79
N ARG A 143 11.68 21.34 -46.55
CA ARG A 143 11.85 19.94 -46.10
C ARG A 143 10.56 19.40 -45.49
N PRO A 144 10.25 18.10 -45.70
CA PRO A 144 9.09 17.47 -45.09
C PRO A 144 9.27 17.40 -43.58
N LYS A 145 8.26 17.87 -42.85
CA LYS A 145 8.12 17.81 -41.41
C LYS A 145 7.04 16.78 -41.12
N ARG A 146 7.34 15.81 -40.21
CA ARG A 146 6.43 14.67 -39.91
C ARG A 146 6.30 14.45 -38.43
N TYR A 147 5.15 13.92 -38.05
CA TYR A 147 4.88 13.37 -36.73
C TYR A 147 5.10 11.86 -36.78
N ILE A 148 5.91 11.30 -35.89
CA ILE A 148 6.37 9.90 -35.98
C ILE A 148 6.37 9.26 -34.57
N TRP A 149 5.71 8.16 -34.42
CA TRP A 149 5.80 7.34 -33.19
C TRP A 149 7.23 6.80 -33.03
N ILE A 150 7.86 7.10 -31.90
CA ILE A 150 9.21 6.62 -31.54
C ILE A 150 9.19 5.57 -30.42
N GLN A 151 8.13 5.55 -29.62
CA GLN A 151 7.89 4.54 -28.59
C GLN A 151 6.38 4.29 -28.49
N GLY A 152 5.95 3.04 -28.64
CA GLY A 152 4.54 2.68 -28.63
C GLY A 152 3.71 3.44 -29.67
N ASP A 153 2.43 3.59 -29.38
CA ASP A 153 1.41 4.28 -30.17
C ASP A 153 0.24 4.67 -29.26
N LEU A 154 -0.86 5.22 -29.77
CA LEU A 154 -2.05 5.55 -28.97
C LEU A 154 -2.66 4.37 -28.22
N GLY A 155 -2.58 3.17 -28.78
CA GLY A 155 -3.05 1.94 -28.13
C GLY A 155 -2.21 1.53 -26.92
N SER A 156 -0.95 1.98 -26.89
CA SER A 156 0.01 1.72 -25.82
C SER A 156 -0.05 2.75 -24.69
N ALA A 157 -0.83 3.83 -24.83
CA ALA A 157 -0.92 4.88 -23.83
C ALA A 157 -1.48 4.35 -22.50
N LEU A 158 -0.84 4.70 -21.40
CA LEU A 158 -1.23 4.37 -20.03
C LEU A 158 -1.70 5.64 -19.30
N PRO A 159 -2.42 5.53 -18.18
CA PRO A 159 -2.73 6.67 -17.32
C PRO A 159 -1.46 7.40 -16.91
N ILE A 160 -1.55 8.73 -16.75
CA ILE A 160 -0.40 9.53 -16.35
C ILE A 160 0.15 9.06 -15.01
N PRO A 161 1.45 8.73 -14.90
CA PRO A 161 2.05 8.31 -13.64
C PRO A 161 1.95 9.40 -12.56
N SER A 162 1.79 8.98 -11.30
CA SER A 162 1.66 9.93 -10.17
C SER A 162 2.85 10.89 -10.10
N ILE A 163 4.05 10.41 -10.39
CA ILE A 163 5.26 11.23 -10.40
C ILE A 163 5.18 12.40 -11.41
N ILE A 164 4.59 12.19 -12.58
CA ILE A 164 4.38 13.28 -13.58
C ILE A 164 3.21 14.17 -13.17
N LEU A 165 2.17 13.55 -12.63
CA LEU A 165 0.96 14.25 -12.21
C LEU A 165 1.22 15.25 -11.08
N GLU A 166 2.07 14.88 -10.12
CA GLU A 166 2.46 15.71 -8.98
C GLU A 166 3.13 17.02 -9.44
N HIS A 167 4.05 16.95 -10.39
CA HIS A 167 4.70 18.13 -10.97
C HIS A 167 3.72 19.07 -11.71
N LEU A 168 2.65 18.50 -12.28
CA LEU A 168 1.64 19.25 -13.04
C LEU A 168 0.49 19.80 -12.17
N THR A 169 0.15 19.16 -11.03
CA THR A 169 -1.05 19.51 -10.23
C THR A 169 -0.81 20.58 -9.20
N CYS A 170 0.39 20.77 -8.68
CA CYS A 170 0.70 21.85 -7.72
C CYS A 170 0.25 23.25 -8.18
N SER A 171 0.14 23.45 -9.49
CA SER A 171 -0.18 24.75 -10.08
C SER A 171 -1.64 24.99 -10.44
N LEU A 172 -2.46 23.91 -10.44
CA LEU A 172 -3.86 23.98 -10.87
C LEU A 172 -4.84 24.21 -9.71
N GLN A 173 -4.40 24.01 -8.47
CA GLN A 173 -5.21 24.18 -7.26
C GLN A 173 -5.32 25.65 -6.78
N GLU A 174 -4.36 26.51 -7.12
CA GLU A 174 -4.35 27.92 -6.66
C GLU A 174 -5.34 28.87 -7.39
N LYS A 175 -5.96 28.44 -8.49
CA LYS A 175 -6.88 29.29 -9.27
C LYS A 175 -8.38 29.17 -8.92
N GLN A 176 -8.75 28.43 -7.87
CA GLN A 176 -10.16 28.27 -7.48
C GLN A 176 -10.65 29.10 -6.30
N SER A 177 -9.82 29.97 -5.70
CA SER A 177 -10.24 30.81 -4.58
C SER A 177 -9.92 32.28 -4.79
N THR A 178 -10.54 32.94 -5.78
CA THR A 178 -10.72 34.38 -5.77
C THR A 178 -11.88 34.78 -6.68
N VAL A 179 -13.07 34.86 -6.13
CA VAL A 179 -14.10 35.84 -6.52
C VAL A 179 -14.91 36.13 -5.25
N THR A 180 -14.70 37.26 -4.64
CA THR A 180 -15.65 38.34 -4.29
C THR A 180 -15.03 39.24 -3.22
N GLY A 181 -15.09 40.57 -3.46
CA GLY A 181 -14.97 41.59 -2.42
C GLY A 181 -13.97 42.69 -2.74
N ASP A 182 -14.52 43.78 -3.12
CA ASP A 182 -14.05 45.07 -3.62
C ASP A 182 -13.06 45.85 -2.71
N PRO A 183 -12.48 46.93 -3.20
CA PRO A 183 -11.14 47.39 -2.88
C PRO A 183 -11.13 48.52 -1.86
N ASP A 184 -10.02 48.67 -1.13
CA ASP A 184 -9.42 49.99 -0.91
C ASP A 184 -8.08 49.91 -0.12
N THR A 185 -7.15 50.64 -0.70
CA THR A 185 -6.05 51.41 -0.14
C THR A 185 -4.79 50.72 0.42
N ASN A 186 -3.76 51.13 -0.26
CA ASN A 186 -2.42 51.59 0.16
C ASN A 186 -1.21 50.69 -0.09
N SER A 187 -0.58 51.14 -1.17
CA SER A 187 0.85 51.09 -1.48
C SER A 187 1.81 51.11 -0.28
N ILE A 188 2.76 50.17 -0.26
CA ILE A 188 4.15 50.47 0.13
C ILE A 188 5.09 49.58 -0.64
N VAL A 189 5.76 50.18 -1.58
CA VAL A 189 7.18 50.13 -2.01
C VAL A 189 7.91 48.78 -1.88
N SER A 190 8.17 48.20 -3.05
CA SER A 190 9.23 47.26 -3.32
C SER A 190 10.60 47.89 -3.11
N THR A 191 11.37 47.36 -2.21
CA THR A 191 12.85 47.56 -2.22
C THR A 191 13.50 46.17 -2.33
N SER A 192 14.04 45.94 -3.50
CA SER A 192 15.05 44.92 -3.76
C SER A 192 16.26 45.16 -2.86
N LEU A 193 16.57 44.19 -2.04
CA LEU A 193 17.85 44.07 -1.40
C LEU A 193 18.46 42.70 -1.64
N THR A 194 19.26 42.64 -2.68
CA THR A 194 20.31 41.65 -2.83
C THR A 194 21.26 41.76 -1.64
N THR A 195 21.22 40.79 -0.77
CA THR A 195 22.32 40.53 0.17
C THR A 195 22.67 39.07 0.14
N THR A 196 23.74 38.80 -0.57
CA THR A 196 24.59 37.63 -0.42
C THR A 196 25.01 37.48 1.04
N THR A 197 24.52 36.43 1.70
CA THR A 197 24.97 36.05 3.06
C THR A 197 25.89 34.83 2.96
N PRO A 198 27.16 34.93 3.30
CA PRO A 198 28.16 33.85 3.21
C PRO A 198 28.17 32.88 4.41
N CYS A 199 27.07 32.70 5.16
CA CYS A 199 27.09 31.93 6.42
C CYS A 199 26.38 30.57 6.41
N VAL A 200 25.71 30.18 5.33
CA VAL A 200 24.89 28.95 5.34
C VAL A 200 25.66 27.70 4.84
N GLN A 201 26.78 27.92 4.15
CA GLN A 201 27.57 26.83 3.56
C GLN A 201 28.54 26.18 4.55
N ASP A 202 29.02 26.94 5.51
CA ASP A 202 30.02 26.47 6.52
C ASP A 202 29.38 25.49 7.54
N ASP A 203 28.11 25.68 7.92
CA ASP A 203 27.43 24.84 8.90
C ASP A 203 27.16 23.43 8.37
N ILE A 204 26.76 23.29 7.11
CA ILE A 204 26.44 21.98 6.53
C ILE A 204 27.69 21.14 6.29
N ILE A 205 28.80 21.76 5.91
CA ILE A 205 30.10 21.09 5.75
C ILE A 205 30.57 20.53 7.08
N SER A 206 30.49 21.34 8.15
CA SER A 206 30.84 20.92 9.51
C SER A 206 29.95 19.80 9.99
N LEU A 207 28.63 19.83 9.69
CA LEU A 207 27.66 18.78 10.00
C LEU A 207 28.06 17.48 9.34
N LEU A 208 28.29 17.49 8.02
CA LEU A 208 28.67 16.30 7.24
C LEU A 208 30.02 15.71 7.70
N GLN A 209 30.95 16.59 8.13
CA GLN A 209 32.22 16.14 8.68
C GLN A 209 32.07 15.41 10.01
N GLY A 210 31.05 15.75 10.78
CA GLY A 210 30.77 15.16 12.08
C GLY A 210 30.01 13.83 12.04
N LEU A 211 29.45 13.43 10.89
CA LEU A 211 28.76 12.15 10.76
C LEU A 211 29.74 10.99 10.84
N ALA A 212 29.33 9.91 11.54
CA ALA A 212 30.18 8.75 11.76
C ALA A 212 30.47 7.96 10.44
N PRO A 213 31.61 7.25 10.37
CA PRO A 213 32.05 6.53 9.18
C PRO A 213 31.02 5.57 8.60
N HIS A 214 30.24 4.90 9.45
CA HIS A 214 29.20 3.99 8.98
C HIS A 214 28.17 4.68 8.07
N ARG A 215 27.99 6.02 8.17
CA ARG A 215 27.04 6.78 7.34
C ARG A 215 27.45 6.86 5.88
N TYR A 216 28.73 6.86 5.56
CA TYR A 216 29.20 6.82 4.17
C TYR A 216 29.61 5.43 3.71
N ASP A 217 29.81 4.47 4.62
CA ASP A 217 30.18 3.08 4.31
C ASP A 217 28.98 2.15 4.14
N ASN A 218 27.86 2.46 4.80
CA ASN A 218 26.59 1.74 4.60
C ASN A 218 25.79 2.41 3.49
N TYR A 219 25.39 1.61 2.49
CA TYR A 219 24.72 2.09 1.30
C TYR A 219 23.41 2.85 1.56
N GLN A 220 22.56 2.36 2.48
CA GLN A 220 21.28 3.01 2.80
C GLN A 220 21.50 4.34 3.55
N SER A 221 22.39 4.35 4.54
CA SER A 221 22.73 5.59 5.24
C SER A 221 23.33 6.63 4.30
N TRP A 222 24.19 6.21 3.38
CA TRP A 222 24.78 7.04 2.34
C TRP A 222 23.71 7.65 1.42
N LEU A 223 22.72 6.84 0.94
CA LEU A 223 21.59 7.34 0.17
C LEU A 223 20.75 8.35 0.96
N SER A 224 20.46 8.03 2.24
CA SER A 224 19.65 8.89 3.10
C SER A 224 20.30 10.27 3.31
N VAL A 225 21.62 10.33 3.46
CA VAL A 225 22.34 11.62 3.54
C VAL A 225 22.21 12.39 2.21
N GLY A 226 22.37 11.71 1.06
CA GLY A 226 22.17 12.33 -0.24
C GLY A 226 20.75 12.86 -0.45
N MET A 227 19.72 12.09 -0.07
CA MET A 227 18.33 12.54 -0.12
C MET A 227 18.08 13.75 0.77
N ALA A 228 18.60 13.75 2.01
CA ALA A 228 18.44 14.86 2.93
C ALA A 228 19.10 16.14 2.39
N LEU A 229 20.23 16.03 1.73
CA LEU A 229 20.88 17.18 1.09
C LEU A 229 20.08 17.69 -0.11
N LYS A 230 19.63 16.81 -0.99
CA LYS A 230 18.83 17.19 -2.16
C LYS A 230 17.51 17.86 -1.77
N ASN A 231 16.81 17.33 -0.78
CA ASN A 231 15.53 17.87 -0.32
C ASN A 231 15.65 19.24 0.41
N ASN A 232 16.86 19.71 0.66
CA ASN A 232 17.12 21.03 1.22
C ASN A 232 17.96 21.91 0.26
N ASP A 233 17.87 21.63 -1.03
CA ASP A 233 18.49 22.42 -2.10
C ASP A 233 20.01 22.56 -2.01
N TYR A 234 20.70 21.61 -1.34
CA TYR A 234 22.15 21.55 -1.35
C TYR A 234 22.66 20.94 -2.66
N PRO A 235 23.82 21.38 -3.16
CA PRO A 235 24.38 20.85 -4.39
C PRO A 235 24.91 19.41 -4.23
N CYS A 236 24.86 18.61 -5.31
CA CYS A 236 25.34 17.22 -5.34
C CYS A 236 26.82 17.10 -4.98
N GLU A 237 27.60 18.13 -5.29
CA GLU A 237 29.04 18.22 -5.05
C GLU A 237 29.38 18.05 -3.57
N LEU A 238 28.58 18.57 -2.65
CA LEU A 238 28.75 18.39 -1.21
C LEU A 238 28.64 16.92 -0.78
N TRP A 239 27.66 16.21 -1.37
CA TRP A 239 27.51 14.79 -1.11
C TRP A 239 28.63 13.97 -1.73
N ASP A 240 29.05 14.32 -2.94
CA ASP A 240 30.15 13.66 -3.63
C ASP A 240 31.47 13.82 -2.86
N GLU A 241 31.80 15.05 -2.43
CA GLU A 241 32.98 15.31 -1.62
C GLU A 241 32.97 14.57 -0.29
N TRP A 242 31.85 14.59 0.42
CA TRP A 242 31.67 13.84 1.66
C TRP A 242 31.80 12.33 1.46
N SER A 243 31.27 11.80 0.37
CA SER A 243 31.29 10.37 0.02
C SER A 243 32.70 9.85 -0.28
N ARG A 244 33.62 10.70 -0.70
CA ARG A 244 35.04 10.36 -0.97
C ARG A 244 35.76 9.80 0.25
N LYS A 245 35.26 10.02 1.46
CA LYS A 245 35.79 9.44 2.70
C LYS A 245 35.63 7.90 2.74
N SER A 246 34.69 7.33 2.00
CA SER A 246 34.46 5.89 1.96
C SER A 246 35.47 5.20 1.04
N SER A 247 36.00 4.06 1.50
CA SER A 247 36.82 3.18 0.65
C SER A 247 36.01 2.55 -0.51
N LYS A 248 34.66 2.58 -0.43
CA LYS A 248 33.74 2.09 -1.46
C LYS A 248 33.37 3.16 -2.48
N TYR A 249 33.87 4.39 -2.35
CA TYR A 249 33.55 5.48 -3.27
C TYR A 249 33.96 5.15 -4.71
N ARG A 250 33.08 5.46 -5.64
CA ARG A 250 33.35 5.39 -7.09
C ARG A 250 32.96 6.73 -7.72
N MET A 251 33.86 7.29 -8.50
CA MET A 251 33.61 8.55 -9.21
C MET A 251 32.36 8.47 -10.08
N GLY A 252 31.47 9.48 -10.00
CA GLY A 252 30.21 9.52 -10.72
C GLY A 252 29.04 8.78 -10.05
N SER A 253 29.28 8.03 -8.96
CA SER A 253 28.22 7.28 -8.28
C SER A 253 27.19 8.20 -7.60
N CYS A 254 27.64 9.30 -7.01
CA CYS A 254 26.75 10.29 -6.39
C CYS A 254 25.87 10.97 -7.43
N GLN A 255 26.41 11.44 -8.53
CA GLN A 255 25.67 12.11 -9.61
C GLN A 255 24.63 11.17 -10.23
N SER A 256 24.99 9.90 -10.44
CA SER A 256 24.08 8.89 -10.97
C SER A 256 22.88 8.66 -10.02
N LYS A 257 23.14 8.53 -8.72
CA LYS A 257 22.09 8.33 -7.72
C LYS A 257 21.30 9.60 -7.42
N TRP A 258 21.95 10.76 -7.39
CA TRP A 258 21.29 12.04 -7.16
C TRP A 258 20.15 12.29 -8.15
N ARG A 259 20.33 11.88 -9.40
CA ARG A 259 19.30 11.98 -10.44
C ARG A 259 18.08 11.08 -10.16
N THR A 260 18.27 9.96 -9.43
CA THR A 260 17.20 9.01 -9.12
C THR A 260 16.41 9.34 -7.85
N PHE A 261 16.86 10.32 -7.05
CA PHE A 261 16.13 10.72 -5.84
C PHE A 261 14.82 11.40 -6.21
N GLY A 262 13.71 10.74 -5.90
CA GLY A 262 12.36 11.24 -6.08
C GLY A 262 11.84 12.01 -4.87
N PHE A 263 10.68 12.62 -5.04
CA PHE A 263 9.95 13.33 -3.99
C PHE A 263 9.31 12.31 -3.02
N SER A 264 9.37 12.59 -1.72
CA SER A 264 8.67 11.85 -0.67
C SER A 264 7.72 12.80 0.05
N GLU A 265 6.53 12.36 0.41
CA GLU A 265 5.55 13.16 1.18
C GLU A 265 6.10 13.66 2.53
N ARG A 266 7.11 12.97 3.08
CA ARG A 266 7.94 13.45 4.20
C ARG A 266 9.40 13.27 3.84
N PRO A 267 10.00 14.26 3.18
CA PRO A 267 11.37 14.17 2.76
C PRO A 267 12.31 14.15 3.98
N LEU A 268 13.39 13.37 3.87
CA LEU A 268 14.52 13.54 4.75
C LEU A 268 15.05 14.97 4.59
N THR A 269 15.18 15.68 5.70
CA THR A 269 15.49 17.11 5.69
C THR A 269 16.79 17.39 6.43
N LYS A 270 17.21 18.68 6.47
CA LYS A 270 18.30 19.15 7.31
C LYS A 270 18.13 18.71 8.79
N ALA A 271 16.87 18.61 9.27
CA ALA A 271 16.59 18.09 10.60
C ALA A 271 17.01 16.62 10.77
N SER A 272 16.87 15.80 9.72
CA SER A 272 17.36 14.40 9.75
C SER A 272 18.87 14.33 9.86
N LEU A 273 19.60 15.23 9.15
CA LEU A 273 21.06 15.33 9.25
C LEU A 273 21.50 15.73 10.67
N TYR A 274 20.81 16.68 11.29
CA TYR A 274 21.07 17.06 12.67
C TYR A 274 20.77 15.94 13.66
N GLN A 275 19.71 15.16 13.43
CA GLN A 275 19.39 14.00 14.27
C GLN A 275 20.49 12.93 14.19
N TRP A 276 21.00 12.67 12.98
CA TRP A 276 22.10 11.73 12.81
C TRP A 276 23.39 12.26 13.44
N LEU A 277 23.67 13.55 13.29
CA LEU A 277 24.80 14.17 13.96
C LEU A 277 24.68 14.08 15.50
N LYS A 278 23.49 14.25 16.06
CA LYS A 278 23.22 14.08 17.49
C LYS A 278 23.60 12.67 17.96
N MET A 279 23.31 11.64 17.15
CA MET A 279 23.65 10.24 17.46
C MET A 279 25.13 9.94 17.27
N ASP A 280 25.75 10.53 16.25
CA ASP A 280 27.11 10.22 15.82
C ASP A 280 28.18 11.06 16.51
N ASN A 281 27.87 12.34 16.75
CA ASN A 281 28.80 13.32 17.38
C ASN A 281 28.00 14.38 18.14
N TYR A 282 27.59 14.04 19.37
CA TYR A 282 26.74 14.87 20.19
C TYR A 282 27.37 16.24 20.51
N SER A 283 28.69 16.31 20.77
CA SER A 283 29.39 17.56 21.08
C SER A 283 29.36 18.55 19.90
N LEU A 284 29.58 18.06 18.68
CA LEU A 284 29.50 18.90 17.48
C LEU A 284 28.05 19.29 17.17
N PHE A 285 27.09 18.39 17.38
CA PHE A 285 25.66 18.71 17.26
C PHE A 285 25.30 19.92 18.12
N VAL A 286 25.67 19.92 19.36
CA VAL A 286 25.40 21.03 20.29
C VAL A 286 26.12 22.30 19.89
N SER A 287 27.37 22.24 19.45
CA SER A 287 28.11 23.43 19.00
C SER A 287 27.45 24.08 17.78
N LEU A 288 26.94 23.30 16.83
CA LEU A 288 26.20 23.80 15.66
C LEU A 288 24.80 24.30 16.03
N GLN A 289 24.15 23.71 17.03
CA GLN A 289 22.85 24.17 17.56
C GLN A 289 23.02 25.45 18.40
N SER A 290 24.13 25.65 19.11
CA SER A 290 24.40 26.87 19.85
C SER A 290 24.60 28.11 18.96
N ALA A 291 25.01 27.89 17.71
CA ALA A 291 24.97 28.92 16.67
C ALA A 291 23.54 29.29 16.24
N ASN A 292 22.51 28.45 16.60
CA ASN A 292 21.13 28.67 16.20
C ASN A 292 20.44 29.66 17.14
N SER A 293 20.38 30.93 16.75
CA SER A 293 19.86 32.04 17.56
C SER A 293 18.48 31.83 18.18
N ASP A 294 17.67 30.96 17.58
CA ASP A 294 16.27 30.73 17.96
C ASP A 294 16.11 29.81 19.18
N ILE A 295 16.91 28.73 19.31
CA ILE A 295 16.88 27.87 20.51
C ILE A 295 17.44 28.63 21.71
N ASN A 296 18.53 29.40 21.51
CA ASN A 296 19.10 30.25 22.55
C ASN A 296 18.08 31.30 23.02
N LYS A 297 17.38 31.97 22.11
CA LYS A 297 16.31 32.91 22.44
C LYS A 297 15.18 32.22 23.21
N ALA A 298 14.73 31.06 22.77
CA ALA A 298 13.65 30.31 23.41
C ALA A 298 14.00 29.95 24.86
N PHE A 299 15.21 29.45 25.11
CA PHE A 299 15.65 29.14 26.47
C PHE A 299 15.93 30.41 27.31
N SER A 300 16.35 31.52 26.69
CA SER A 300 16.57 32.76 27.42
C SER A 300 15.27 33.41 27.89
N TYR A 301 14.18 33.31 27.12
CA TYR A 301 12.85 33.72 27.56
C TYR A 301 12.26 32.79 28.62
N GLY A 302 12.55 31.49 28.58
CA GLY A 302 12.23 30.50 29.59
C GLY A 302 10.78 30.43 30.01
N THR A 303 9.82 30.70 29.08
CA THR A 303 8.39 30.49 29.31
C THR A 303 7.98 29.09 28.82
N ASN A 304 6.82 28.60 29.26
CA ASN A 304 6.31 27.27 28.85
C ASN A 304 6.26 27.12 27.35
N ALA A 305 5.73 28.13 26.62
CA ALA A 305 5.63 28.12 25.17
C ALA A 305 7.00 28.07 24.49
N HIS A 306 7.94 28.91 24.92
CA HIS A 306 9.29 28.95 24.35
C HIS A 306 10.07 27.65 24.61
N VAL A 307 9.93 27.04 25.78
CA VAL A 307 10.57 25.74 26.08
C VAL A 307 9.90 24.61 25.22
N ALA A 308 8.60 24.68 24.98
CA ALA A 308 7.93 23.76 24.06
C ALA A 308 8.45 23.90 22.63
N ASP A 309 8.61 25.14 22.13
CA ASP A 309 9.20 25.41 20.82
C ASP A 309 10.65 24.91 20.72
N ALA A 310 11.45 25.14 21.77
CA ALA A 310 12.82 24.60 21.83
C ALA A 310 12.83 23.07 21.79
N PHE A 311 12.01 22.42 22.58
CA PHE A 311 11.87 20.96 22.58
C PHE A 311 11.44 20.39 21.22
N TYR A 312 10.48 21.04 20.56
CA TYR A 312 10.09 20.68 19.21
C TYR A 312 11.24 20.83 18.21
N LYS A 313 11.99 21.92 18.26
CA LYS A 313 13.17 22.15 17.41
C LYS A 313 14.29 21.13 17.64
N ILE A 314 14.45 20.67 18.90
CA ILE A 314 15.42 19.62 19.27
C ILE A 314 14.94 18.25 18.75
N ASN A 315 13.63 17.97 18.75
CA ASN A 315 13.04 16.67 18.44
C ASN A 315 11.94 16.75 17.35
N PRO A 316 12.16 17.35 16.17
CA PRO A 316 11.11 17.68 15.23
C PRO A 316 10.42 16.46 14.61
N THR A 317 11.09 15.31 14.57
CA THR A 317 10.60 14.07 13.94
C THR A 317 10.38 12.91 14.91
N LYS A 318 10.70 13.11 16.20
CA LYS A 318 10.67 12.05 17.22
C LYS A 318 9.26 11.73 17.69
N TYR A 319 8.33 12.69 17.60
CA TYR A 319 6.96 12.58 18.08
C TYR A 319 5.95 12.93 17.00
N VAL A 320 4.77 12.36 17.14
CA VAL A 320 3.57 12.73 16.36
C VAL A 320 2.37 12.68 17.30
N PHE A 321 1.47 13.65 17.16
CA PHE A 321 0.24 13.71 17.92
C PHE A 321 -0.99 13.58 17.03
N SER A 322 -1.86 12.60 17.36
CA SER A 322 -3.21 12.45 16.81
C SER A 322 -4.24 12.93 17.82
N SER A 323 -5.24 13.68 17.38
CA SER A 323 -6.34 14.12 18.23
C SER A 323 -7.24 12.99 18.73
N THR A 324 -7.26 11.86 18.04
CA THR A 324 -8.09 10.69 18.36
C THR A 324 -7.36 9.63 19.18
N GLU A 325 -6.11 9.34 18.82
CA GLU A 325 -5.33 8.21 19.38
C GLU A 325 -4.21 8.66 20.30
N GLY A 326 -3.90 9.96 20.35
CA GLY A 326 -2.89 10.53 21.23
C GLY A 326 -1.48 10.53 20.63
N TRP A 327 -0.48 10.25 21.47
CA TRP A 327 0.92 10.39 21.13
C TRP A 327 1.55 9.14 20.59
N TYR A 328 2.39 9.32 19.57
CA TYR A 328 3.31 8.32 19.04
C TYR A 328 4.75 8.82 19.13
N VAL A 329 5.65 7.91 19.45
CA VAL A 329 7.09 8.17 19.51
C VAL A 329 7.84 7.27 18.55
N LEU A 330 8.73 7.86 17.78
CA LEU A 330 9.64 7.13 16.90
C LEU A 330 10.75 6.47 17.73
N GLN A 331 10.87 5.16 17.65
CA GLN A 331 11.89 4.37 18.34
C GLN A 331 13.21 4.35 17.54
N GLU A 332 14.26 3.83 18.14
CA GLU A 332 15.60 3.75 17.53
C GLU A 332 15.63 2.91 16.24
N ASN A 333 14.79 1.89 16.16
CA ASN A 333 14.65 1.06 14.98
C ASN A 333 13.68 1.63 13.94
N ASN A 334 13.28 2.90 14.05
CA ASN A 334 12.34 3.61 13.20
C ASN A 334 10.90 3.04 13.21
N THR A 335 10.52 2.25 14.23
CA THR A 335 9.11 1.91 14.46
C THR A 335 8.42 3.00 15.28
N TRP A 336 7.13 3.17 15.08
CA TRP A 336 6.30 4.08 15.87
C TRP A 336 5.64 3.34 17.01
N PHE A 337 5.79 3.87 18.22
CA PHE A 337 5.19 3.31 19.44
C PHE A 337 4.12 4.26 19.96
N GLN A 338 2.91 3.75 20.18
CA GLN A 338 1.83 4.52 20.78
C GLN A 338 2.04 4.63 22.28
N VAL A 339 2.20 5.84 22.77
CA VAL A 339 2.47 6.11 24.19
C VAL A 339 1.16 6.24 25.00
N GLY A 340 0.01 6.15 24.34
CA GLY A 340 -1.32 6.22 24.95
C GLY A 340 -1.77 7.65 25.25
N SER A 341 -3.03 7.80 25.62
CA SER A 341 -3.70 9.02 26.09
C SER A 341 -3.55 10.34 25.29
N THR A 342 -4.68 10.88 24.89
CA THR A 342 -4.76 12.26 24.38
C THR A 342 -4.34 13.31 25.44
N GLU A 343 -4.34 12.92 26.73
CA GLU A 343 -3.85 13.77 27.82
C GLU A 343 -2.34 13.59 27.99
N ALA A 344 -1.55 14.46 27.39
CA ALA A 344 -0.08 14.46 27.46
C ALA A 344 0.46 14.47 28.90
N SER A 345 -0.30 15.02 29.85
CA SER A 345 0.02 15.03 31.28
C SER A 345 0.06 13.64 31.93
N LYS A 346 -0.50 12.61 31.27
CA LYS A 346 -0.49 11.23 31.73
C LYS A 346 0.63 10.37 31.13
N ILE A 347 1.58 11.01 30.43
CA ILE A 347 2.71 10.32 29.79
C ILE A 347 4.01 10.63 30.57
N PRO A 348 4.42 9.78 31.53
CA PRO A 348 5.60 10.04 32.36
C PRO A 348 6.91 10.16 31.57
N SER A 349 7.05 9.37 30.48
CA SER A 349 8.23 9.41 29.64
C SER A 349 8.41 10.77 28.93
N LEU A 350 7.32 11.46 28.56
CA LEU A 350 7.38 12.76 27.92
C LEU A 350 7.96 13.83 28.89
N PHE A 351 7.60 13.79 30.18
CA PHE A 351 8.16 14.66 31.21
C PHE A 351 9.69 14.52 31.31
N ASN A 352 10.16 13.27 31.39
CA ASN A 352 11.59 12.99 31.48
C ASN A 352 12.31 13.44 30.22
N ASN A 353 11.79 13.11 29.05
CA ASN A 353 12.40 13.49 27.79
C ASN A 353 12.49 15.01 27.59
N ILE A 354 11.44 15.78 27.98
CA ILE A 354 11.49 17.24 27.90
C ILE A 354 12.57 17.77 28.84
N ARG A 355 12.59 17.29 30.09
CA ARG A 355 13.59 17.70 31.06
C ARG A 355 15.01 17.39 30.58
N ASP A 356 15.26 16.14 30.24
CA ASP A 356 16.59 15.63 29.93
C ASP A 356 17.12 16.26 28.62
N ASP A 357 16.35 16.19 27.51
CA ASP A 357 16.75 16.74 26.21
C ASP A 357 16.99 18.27 26.27
N CYS A 358 16.12 19.03 26.96
CA CYS A 358 16.28 20.46 27.09
C CYS A 358 17.45 20.84 28.03
N CYS A 359 17.62 20.11 29.14
CA CYS A 359 18.73 20.36 30.07
C CYS A 359 20.07 20.06 29.41
N ASP A 360 20.20 18.94 28.72
CA ASP A 360 21.43 18.55 28.03
C ASP A 360 21.86 19.62 27.02
N VAL A 361 20.91 20.07 26.16
CA VAL A 361 21.19 21.13 25.20
C VAL A 361 21.61 22.44 25.90
N MET A 362 20.93 22.83 26.97
CA MET A 362 21.28 24.03 27.71
C MET A 362 22.65 23.94 28.40
N TYR A 363 23.00 22.79 29.02
CA TYR A 363 24.30 22.56 29.63
C TYR A 363 25.43 22.65 28.62
N ASP A 364 25.23 22.06 27.44
CA ASP A 364 26.23 22.05 26.39
C ASP A 364 26.43 23.45 25.78
N ILE A 365 25.35 24.22 25.62
CA ILE A 365 25.45 25.64 25.22
C ILE A 365 26.23 26.43 26.29
N LEU A 366 25.91 26.27 27.57
CA LEU A 366 26.56 26.96 28.66
C LEU A 366 28.06 26.63 28.77
N LYS A 367 28.42 25.37 28.50
CA LYS A 367 29.81 24.91 28.50
C LYS A 367 30.67 25.58 27.43
N ASN A 368 30.06 25.78 26.25
CA ASN A 368 30.73 26.29 25.05
C ASN A 368 30.67 27.82 24.91
N LEU A 369 29.89 28.53 25.75
CA LEU A 369 29.84 29.99 25.73
C LEU A 369 31.15 30.62 26.24
N PRO A 370 31.79 31.56 25.50
CA PRO A 370 32.97 32.29 25.95
C PRO A 370 32.69 33.08 27.23
N LYS A 371 33.63 33.05 28.17
CA LYS A 371 33.56 33.84 29.40
C LYS A 371 33.99 35.29 29.13
N GLY A 372 33.41 36.26 29.85
CA GLY A 372 33.85 37.63 29.84
C GLY A 372 33.25 38.56 28.79
N LYS A 373 32.13 38.15 28.16
CA LYS A 373 31.28 39.04 27.37
C LYS A 373 29.95 39.24 28.12
N GLU A 374 29.54 40.50 28.31
CA GLU A 374 28.36 40.88 29.08
C GLU A 374 27.09 40.18 28.60
N ASP A 375 26.88 40.09 27.27
CA ASP A 375 25.76 39.37 26.66
C ASP A 375 25.74 37.88 27.02
N ASN A 376 26.92 37.26 27.13
CA ASN A 376 27.02 35.85 27.49
C ASN A 376 26.71 35.60 28.97
N ASP A 377 26.99 36.55 29.83
CA ASP A 377 26.70 36.45 31.27
C ASP A 377 25.20 36.64 31.54
N ILE A 378 24.53 37.51 30.78
CA ILE A 378 23.05 37.62 30.77
C ILE A 378 22.41 36.30 30.29
N LEU A 379 22.91 35.72 29.22
CA LEU A 379 22.41 34.44 28.69
C LEU A 379 22.61 33.28 29.68
N ARG A 380 23.79 33.24 30.36
CA ARG A 380 24.07 32.26 31.41
C ARG A 380 23.09 32.34 32.57
N LYS A 381 22.74 33.55 33.01
CA LYS A 381 21.78 33.78 34.08
C LYS A 381 20.36 33.33 33.68
N SER A 382 19.90 33.70 32.48
CA SER A 382 18.60 33.31 31.98
C SER A 382 18.44 31.79 31.77
N PHE A 383 19.48 31.10 31.29
CA PHE A 383 19.49 29.65 31.16
C PHE A 383 19.47 28.95 32.53
N ALA A 384 20.27 29.49 33.53
CA ALA A 384 20.24 28.93 34.87
C ALA A 384 18.85 29.04 35.52
N ASP A 385 18.13 30.13 35.26
CA ASP A 385 16.75 30.28 35.73
C ASP A 385 15.77 29.34 35.00
N THR A 386 15.96 29.11 33.71
CA THR A 386 15.15 28.16 32.93
C THR A 386 15.45 26.73 33.36
N LEU A 387 16.68 26.33 33.59
CA LEU A 387 17.09 25.05 34.13
C LEU A 387 16.42 24.74 35.50
N LYS A 388 16.33 25.75 36.39
CA LYS A 388 15.58 25.59 37.65
C LYS A 388 14.10 25.35 37.43
N LYS A 389 13.46 26.09 36.50
CA LYS A 389 12.03 25.94 36.18
C LYS A 389 11.72 24.55 35.61
N ILE A 390 12.54 24.03 34.72
CA ILE A 390 12.35 22.72 34.08
C ILE A 390 12.41 21.56 35.08
N GLN A 391 13.05 21.72 36.23
CA GLN A 391 13.03 20.72 37.31
C GLN A 391 11.67 20.64 38.01
N SER A 392 10.78 21.60 37.81
CA SER A 392 9.45 21.63 38.41
C SER A 392 8.40 20.88 37.56
N SER A 393 7.72 19.91 38.16
CA SER A 393 6.64 19.19 37.47
C SER A 393 5.48 20.08 37.04
N SER A 394 5.21 21.17 37.76
CA SER A 394 4.16 22.14 37.40
C SER A 394 4.54 22.93 36.14
N PHE A 395 5.81 23.29 36.00
CA PHE A 395 6.32 23.95 34.80
C PHE A 395 6.27 23.01 33.59
N LEU A 396 6.75 21.76 33.73
CA LEU A 396 6.72 20.77 32.68
C LEU A 396 5.26 20.46 32.22
N LYS A 397 4.28 20.42 33.12
CA LYS A 397 2.87 20.32 32.75
C LYS A 397 2.44 21.48 31.86
N GLY A 398 2.88 22.71 32.18
CA GLY A 398 2.63 23.86 31.33
C GLY A 398 3.29 23.77 29.95
N VAL A 399 4.54 23.26 29.86
CA VAL A 399 5.22 23.01 28.56
C VAL A 399 4.43 22.01 27.74
N ILE A 400 4.03 20.87 28.32
CA ILE A 400 3.32 19.80 27.64
C ILE A 400 1.99 20.27 27.02
N THR A 401 1.32 21.26 27.58
CA THR A 401 0.06 21.78 27.01
C THR A 401 0.22 22.42 25.62
N PHE A 402 1.42 22.87 25.26
CA PHE A 402 1.71 23.47 23.95
C PHE A 402 2.14 22.43 22.91
N LEU A 403 2.70 21.28 23.32
CA LEU A 403 3.26 20.28 22.41
C LEU A 403 2.25 19.66 21.43
N PRO A 404 0.98 19.39 21.81
CA PRO A 404 0.01 18.85 20.84
C PRO A 404 -0.13 19.72 19.59
N GLY A 405 -0.11 21.06 19.75
CA GLY A 405 -0.18 21.98 18.60
C GLY A 405 1.04 21.93 17.69
N LEU A 406 2.22 21.67 18.25
CA LEU A 406 3.47 21.60 17.50
C LEU A 406 3.67 20.27 16.77
N TYR A 407 3.21 19.16 17.37
CA TYR A 407 3.38 17.81 16.82
C TYR A 407 2.12 17.28 16.13
N TYR A 408 1.07 18.08 16.02
CA TYR A 408 -0.18 17.66 15.40
C TYR A 408 0.02 17.25 13.94
N SER A 409 -0.45 16.06 13.62
CA SER A 409 -0.51 15.59 12.24
C SER A 409 -1.91 15.09 11.97
N LYS A 410 -2.60 15.75 11.03
CA LYS A 410 -3.96 15.38 10.66
C LYS A 410 -3.99 13.99 10.07
N ASP A 411 -4.90 13.15 10.56
CA ASP A 411 -5.15 11.80 10.05
C ASP A 411 -3.92 10.86 10.03
N VAL A 412 -2.92 11.12 10.87
CA VAL A 412 -1.69 10.29 10.91
C VAL A 412 -1.98 8.83 11.24
N GLU A 413 -3.02 8.57 12.03
CA GLU A 413 -3.48 7.22 12.37
C GLU A 413 -3.87 6.41 11.13
N LYS A 414 -4.28 7.06 10.06
CA LYS A 414 -4.62 6.42 8.77
C LYS A 414 -3.38 6.02 7.96
N LEU A 415 -2.19 6.47 8.36
CA LEU A 415 -0.93 6.13 7.69
C LEU A 415 -0.27 4.89 8.30
N PHE A 416 -0.53 4.61 9.58
CA PHE A 416 0.10 3.50 10.28
C PHE A 416 -0.27 2.15 9.68
N ASN A 417 0.76 1.33 9.41
CA ASN A 417 0.70 -0.03 8.87
C ASN A 417 -0.08 -0.16 7.55
N GLN A 418 -0.21 0.91 6.76
CA GLN A 418 -0.96 0.88 5.48
C GLN A 418 -0.16 0.33 4.30
N LYS A 419 1.16 0.24 4.42
CA LYS A 419 2.00 -0.37 3.38
C LYS A 419 1.91 -1.90 3.46
N LYS A 420 0.81 -2.47 2.95
CA LYS A 420 0.43 -3.89 3.05
C LYS A 420 1.49 -4.86 2.51
N HIS A 421 2.37 -4.40 1.62
CA HIS A 421 3.47 -5.17 1.04
C HIS A 421 4.71 -5.26 1.95
N LEU A 422 4.75 -4.52 3.06
CA LEU A 422 5.85 -4.60 4.01
C LEU A 422 5.53 -5.61 5.12
N PHE A 423 6.44 -6.56 5.34
CA PHE A 423 6.43 -7.43 6.50
C PHE A 423 7.58 -7.01 7.43
N ALA A 424 7.25 -6.52 8.62
CA ALA A 424 8.22 -5.87 9.49
C ALA A 424 8.81 -6.82 10.56
N PHE A 425 10.11 -6.71 10.72
CA PHE A 425 10.94 -7.32 11.75
C PHE A 425 11.45 -6.23 12.71
N THR A 426 12.07 -6.62 13.81
CA THR A 426 12.64 -5.64 14.76
C THR A 426 13.82 -4.86 14.17
N ASN A 427 14.58 -5.47 13.25
CA ASN A 427 15.74 -4.88 12.59
C ASN A 427 15.49 -4.35 11.15
N GLY A 428 14.26 -4.42 10.64
CA GLY A 428 13.97 -3.95 9.27
C GLY A 428 12.63 -4.43 8.72
N VAL A 429 12.41 -4.22 7.44
CA VAL A 429 11.23 -4.70 6.70
C VAL A 429 11.65 -5.56 5.51
N TYR A 430 10.91 -6.62 5.26
CA TYR A 430 10.97 -7.34 4.01
C TYR A 430 9.90 -6.78 3.07
N ASP A 431 10.33 -6.21 1.95
CA ASP A 431 9.42 -5.66 0.96
C ASP A 431 8.99 -6.75 -0.02
N MET A 432 7.72 -7.16 0.07
CA MET A 432 7.14 -8.21 -0.77
C MET A 432 7.02 -7.80 -2.24
N LYS A 433 7.14 -6.50 -2.56
CA LYS A 433 7.16 -6.01 -3.96
C LYS A 433 8.54 -6.15 -4.60
N THR A 434 9.61 -5.84 -3.89
CA THR A 434 10.97 -5.95 -4.39
C THR A 434 11.60 -7.30 -4.09
N MET A 435 11.07 -8.02 -3.09
CA MET A 435 11.64 -9.25 -2.52
C MET A 435 13.01 -9.02 -1.87
N GLU A 436 13.18 -7.85 -1.25
CA GLU A 436 14.41 -7.43 -0.59
C GLU A 436 14.15 -7.03 0.86
N PHE A 437 15.13 -7.28 1.71
CA PHE A 437 15.13 -6.80 3.09
C PHE A 437 15.84 -5.45 3.16
N ARG A 438 15.27 -4.50 3.88
CA ARG A 438 15.84 -3.18 4.12
C ARG A 438 15.53 -2.66 5.54
N PRO A 439 16.29 -1.69 6.05
CA PRO A 439 15.92 -0.99 7.29
C PRO A 439 14.54 -0.34 7.21
N ILE A 440 13.89 -0.20 8.36
CA ILE A 440 12.63 0.56 8.47
C ILE A 440 12.94 2.06 8.28
N GLU A 441 12.14 2.72 7.48
CA GLU A 441 12.13 4.18 7.35
C GLU A 441 10.99 4.77 8.21
N PRO A 442 11.17 5.95 8.83
CA PRO A 442 10.07 6.60 9.57
C PRO A 442 8.80 6.78 8.73
N SER A 443 8.96 6.97 7.42
CA SER A 443 7.89 7.08 6.44
C SER A 443 7.15 5.77 6.14
N ASP A 444 7.63 4.64 6.64
CA ASP A 444 6.92 3.36 6.54
C ASP A 444 5.74 3.29 7.52
N TYR A 445 5.72 4.14 8.53
CA TYR A 445 4.67 4.20 9.55
C TYR A 445 4.37 2.85 10.21
N ILE A 446 5.42 2.07 10.50
CA ILE A 446 5.31 0.75 11.11
C ILE A 446 5.09 0.90 12.62
N THR A 447 4.03 0.28 13.14
CA THR A 447 3.76 0.16 14.58
C THR A 447 3.77 -1.29 15.07
N VAL A 448 3.71 -2.26 14.16
CA VAL A 448 3.67 -3.69 14.46
C VAL A 448 4.80 -4.40 13.72
N THR A 449 5.51 -5.27 14.41
CA THR A 449 6.56 -6.14 13.85
C THR A 449 6.26 -7.58 14.23
N CYS A 450 6.97 -8.55 13.63
CA CYS A 450 6.88 -9.96 14.07
C CYS A 450 7.55 -10.24 15.42
N GLY A 451 8.26 -9.25 16.00
CA GLY A 451 8.87 -9.33 17.33
C GLY A 451 10.26 -9.99 17.38
N TYR A 452 10.90 -10.23 16.24
CA TYR A 452 12.26 -10.75 16.16
C TYR A 452 13.01 -10.18 14.94
N ASP A 453 14.35 -10.33 14.94
CA ASP A 453 15.21 -9.86 13.86
C ASP A 453 15.14 -10.78 12.64
N TYR A 454 15.11 -10.20 11.45
CA TYR A 454 15.27 -10.95 10.22
C TYR A 454 16.72 -11.41 10.04
N ARG A 455 16.88 -12.65 9.63
CA ARG A 455 18.06 -13.21 9.00
C ARG A 455 17.67 -14.21 7.92
N GLU A 456 18.55 -14.48 7.02
CA GLU A 456 18.34 -15.56 6.04
C GLU A 456 18.30 -16.92 6.72
N ALA A 457 17.42 -17.77 6.23
CA ALA A 457 17.31 -19.15 6.69
C ALA A 457 18.47 -20.00 6.18
N LEU A 458 19.01 -20.86 7.03
CA LEU A 458 19.99 -21.88 6.60
C LEU A 458 19.28 -23.01 5.85
N GLU A 459 19.94 -23.62 4.87
CA GLU A 459 19.34 -24.74 4.11
C GLU A 459 18.87 -25.88 5.01
N LYS A 460 19.68 -26.27 6.01
CA LYS A 460 19.28 -27.30 7.00
C LYS A 460 18.01 -26.95 7.78
N GLU A 461 17.76 -25.66 8.03
CA GLU A 461 16.56 -25.21 8.72
C GLU A 461 15.33 -25.34 7.81
N LYS A 462 15.48 -24.99 6.53
CA LYS A 462 14.44 -25.19 5.51
C LYS A 462 14.12 -26.66 5.29
N GLU A 463 15.16 -27.50 5.17
CA GLU A 463 14.99 -28.95 5.02
C GLU A 463 14.22 -29.56 6.21
N MET A 464 14.58 -29.21 7.44
CA MET A 464 13.89 -29.67 8.65
C MET A 464 12.40 -29.33 8.63
N VAL A 465 12.05 -28.12 8.25
CA VAL A 465 10.64 -27.69 8.16
C VAL A 465 9.94 -28.36 6.98
N LEU A 466 10.62 -28.50 5.84
CA LEU A 466 10.07 -29.16 4.65
C LEU A 466 9.74 -30.63 4.93
N ASP A 467 10.56 -31.31 5.68
CA ASP A 467 10.32 -32.72 6.07
C ASP A 467 9.11 -32.81 7.02
N PHE A 468 8.97 -31.87 7.95
CA PHE A 468 7.75 -31.77 8.76
C PHE A 468 6.52 -31.55 7.87
N MET A 469 6.59 -30.62 6.91
CA MET A 469 5.47 -30.32 5.99
C MET A 469 5.09 -31.55 5.15
N LYS A 470 6.05 -32.30 4.61
CA LYS A 470 5.83 -33.56 3.88
C LYS A 470 5.18 -34.63 4.77
N THR A 471 5.52 -34.65 6.05
CA THR A 471 4.98 -35.63 6.99
C THR A 471 3.52 -35.35 7.31
N ILE A 472 3.12 -34.07 7.50
CA ILE A 472 1.72 -33.73 7.79
C ILE A 472 0.85 -33.67 6.53
N GLN A 473 1.47 -33.42 5.37
CA GLN A 473 0.79 -33.33 4.07
C GLN A 473 1.59 -34.08 3.00
N PRO A 474 1.37 -35.41 2.87
CA PRO A 474 2.16 -36.24 1.95
C PRO A 474 1.83 -36.01 0.47
N ASN A 475 0.65 -35.47 0.13
CA ASN A 475 0.34 -35.06 -1.23
C ASN A 475 1.13 -33.80 -1.59
N ALA A 476 2.04 -33.90 -2.56
CA ALA A 476 2.95 -32.82 -2.94
C ALA A 476 2.22 -31.59 -3.47
N ASP A 477 1.14 -31.75 -4.23
CA ASP A 477 0.36 -30.65 -4.80
C ASP A 477 -0.37 -29.88 -3.70
N VAL A 478 -0.98 -30.60 -2.75
CA VAL A 478 -1.67 -30.00 -1.61
C VAL A 478 -0.66 -29.33 -0.66
N MET A 479 0.51 -29.94 -0.44
CA MET A 479 1.58 -29.33 0.37
C MET A 479 2.10 -28.04 -0.26
N ASN A 480 2.38 -28.05 -1.56
CA ASN A 480 2.82 -26.86 -2.28
C ASN A 480 1.75 -25.75 -2.25
N TYR A 481 0.50 -26.12 -2.46
CA TYR A 481 -0.63 -25.18 -2.33
C TYR A 481 -0.71 -24.59 -0.92
N LEU A 482 -0.59 -25.42 0.11
CA LEU A 482 -0.61 -24.99 1.52
C LEU A 482 0.52 -24.01 1.80
N LEU A 483 1.76 -24.29 1.36
CA LEU A 483 2.89 -23.35 1.48
C LEU A 483 2.64 -22.04 0.75
N GLN A 484 2.10 -22.10 -0.47
CA GLN A 484 1.77 -20.91 -1.26
C GLN A 484 0.65 -20.08 -0.60
N ALA A 485 -0.40 -20.73 -0.09
CA ALA A 485 -1.48 -20.08 0.63
C ALA A 485 -0.98 -19.40 1.92
N LEU A 486 -0.13 -20.09 2.70
CA LEU A 486 0.49 -19.53 3.89
C LEU A 486 1.46 -18.40 3.55
N SER A 487 2.25 -18.52 2.46
CA SER A 487 3.16 -17.46 2.02
C SER A 487 2.42 -16.18 1.63
N SER A 488 1.26 -16.32 1.01
CA SER A 488 0.42 -15.16 0.67
C SER A 488 0.00 -14.34 1.88
N THR A 489 0.06 -14.92 3.09
CA THR A 489 -0.27 -14.27 4.36
C THR A 489 0.81 -13.26 4.79
N LEU A 490 2.02 -13.28 4.21
CA LEU A 490 3.05 -12.27 4.45
C LEU A 490 2.64 -10.88 3.91
N GLU A 491 1.82 -10.85 2.86
CA GLU A 491 1.24 -9.61 2.31
C GLU A 491 -0.14 -9.35 2.92
N GLY A 492 -0.40 -8.09 3.32
CA GLY A 492 -1.68 -7.67 3.93
C GLY A 492 -2.83 -7.48 2.95
N GLU A 493 -2.85 -8.20 1.83
CA GLU A 493 -3.94 -8.18 0.86
C GLU A 493 -4.56 -9.57 0.68
N ASN A 494 -5.87 -9.65 0.69
CA ASN A 494 -6.61 -10.86 0.35
C ASN A 494 -7.31 -10.69 -1.01
N ARG A 495 -6.51 -10.57 -2.09
CA ARG A 495 -7.02 -10.33 -3.46
C ARG A 495 -7.99 -11.41 -3.94
N ALA A 496 -7.77 -12.64 -3.52
CA ALA A 496 -8.63 -13.78 -3.90
C ALA A 496 -9.91 -13.86 -3.06
N GLU A 497 -10.06 -13.03 -2.03
CA GLU A 497 -11.16 -13.08 -1.06
C GLU A 497 -11.36 -14.48 -0.46
N THR A 498 -10.29 -15.24 -0.28
CA THR A 498 -10.37 -16.63 0.18
C THR A 498 -10.02 -16.77 1.66
N PHE A 499 -10.59 -17.81 2.26
CA PHE A 499 -10.20 -18.29 3.59
C PHE A 499 -10.00 -19.81 3.55
N HIS A 500 -9.21 -20.31 4.49
CA HIS A 500 -8.78 -21.69 4.52
C HIS A 500 -9.32 -22.42 5.73
N ALA A 501 -9.84 -23.62 5.52
CA ALA A 501 -10.28 -24.51 6.58
C ALA A 501 -9.40 -25.76 6.57
N LEU A 502 -8.67 -25.97 7.66
CA LEU A 502 -7.81 -27.13 7.89
C LEU A 502 -8.63 -28.22 8.61
N THR A 503 -8.86 -29.34 7.92
CA THR A 503 -9.70 -30.41 8.42
C THR A 503 -8.95 -31.71 8.62
N GLY A 504 -9.48 -32.62 9.40
CA GLY A 504 -8.95 -33.97 9.59
C GLY A 504 -9.05 -34.44 11.02
N MET A 505 -9.11 -35.74 11.21
CA MET A 505 -9.23 -36.39 12.52
C MET A 505 -8.09 -35.96 13.44
N GLY A 506 -8.30 -35.90 14.74
CA GLY A 506 -7.28 -35.41 15.69
C GLY A 506 -5.89 -36.06 15.55
N ALA A 507 -4.88 -35.43 16.12
CA ALA A 507 -3.47 -35.86 16.08
C ALA A 507 -2.87 -35.93 14.65
N ASN A 508 -3.10 -34.92 13.82
CA ASN A 508 -2.67 -34.88 12.40
C ASN A 508 -1.71 -33.72 12.06
N GLY A 509 -1.15 -33.06 13.05
CA GLY A 509 -0.15 -32.01 12.87
C GLY A 509 -0.70 -30.59 12.63
N LYS A 510 -2.02 -30.39 12.49
CA LYS A 510 -2.63 -29.05 12.32
C LYS A 510 -2.19 -28.05 13.40
N SER A 511 -2.27 -28.45 14.68
CA SER A 511 -1.90 -27.57 15.78
C SER A 511 -0.40 -27.24 15.80
N CYS A 512 0.46 -28.19 15.45
CA CYS A 512 1.90 -27.94 15.33
C CYS A 512 2.20 -26.96 14.19
N LEU A 513 1.49 -27.07 13.06
CA LEU A 513 1.59 -26.11 11.97
C LEU A 513 1.16 -24.69 12.39
N MET A 514 0.09 -24.58 13.19
CA MET A 514 -0.35 -23.28 13.70
C MET A 514 0.60 -22.71 14.76
N ASP A 515 1.19 -23.55 15.62
CA ASP A 515 2.28 -23.12 16.52
C ASP A 515 3.49 -22.60 15.71
N LEU A 516 3.84 -23.27 14.60
CA LEU A 516 4.90 -22.81 13.69
C LEU A 516 4.54 -21.48 13.02
N CYS A 517 3.31 -21.31 12.55
CA CYS A 517 2.83 -20.04 12.05
C CYS A 517 2.90 -18.95 13.14
N GLN A 518 2.50 -19.26 14.36
CA GLN A 518 2.50 -18.32 15.48
C GLN A 518 3.91 -17.78 15.77
N VAL A 519 4.91 -18.65 15.87
CA VAL A 519 6.30 -18.23 16.15
C VAL A 519 6.93 -17.49 14.96
N THR A 520 6.46 -17.74 13.73
CA THR A 520 6.99 -17.12 12.52
C THR A 520 6.34 -15.76 12.24
N PHE A 521 5.02 -15.64 12.39
CA PHE A 521 4.30 -14.39 12.16
C PHE A 521 4.34 -13.45 13.39
N GLY A 522 4.62 -13.98 14.59
CA GLY A 522 4.72 -13.20 15.82
C GLY A 522 3.47 -12.34 16.06
N ASP A 523 3.64 -11.01 16.24
CA ASP A 523 2.51 -10.11 16.47
C ASP A 523 1.55 -9.96 15.28
N TYR A 524 1.91 -10.41 14.10
CA TYR A 524 1.00 -10.50 12.95
C TYR A 524 0.04 -11.71 13.02
N TYR A 525 0.26 -12.65 13.95
CA TYR A 525 -0.64 -13.77 14.21
C TYR A 525 -1.62 -13.42 15.33
N ARG A 526 -2.91 -13.56 15.08
CA ARG A 526 -3.95 -13.35 16.08
C ARG A 526 -4.94 -14.50 16.04
N THR A 527 -5.50 -14.81 17.21
CA THR A 527 -6.58 -15.77 17.34
C THR A 527 -7.91 -15.05 17.53
N ILE A 528 -8.98 -15.68 17.09
CA ILE A 528 -10.35 -15.20 17.29
C ILE A 528 -11.19 -16.33 17.87
N GLY A 529 -12.06 -15.99 18.82
CA GLY A 529 -13.01 -16.94 19.35
C GLY A 529 -13.95 -17.45 18.25
N VAL A 530 -14.14 -18.77 18.16
CA VAL A 530 -15.01 -19.36 17.13
C VAL A 530 -16.44 -18.84 17.19
N SER A 531 -16.89 -18.42 18.38
CA SER A 531 -18.21 -17.81 18.57
C SER A 531 -18.47 -16.54 17.74
N TYR A 532 -17.40 -15.86 17.26
CA TYR A 532 -17.55 -14.76 16.30
C TYR A 532 -18.03 -15.24 14.92
N LEU A 533 -17.67 -16.47 14.57
CA LEU A 533 -18.02 -17.08 13.27
C LEU A 533 -19.33 -17.87 13.33
N THR A 534 -19.80 -18.28 14.52
CA THR A 534 -20.91 -19.22 14.68
C THR A 534 -22.17 -18.63 15.32
N LYS A 535 -22.05 -17.60 16.16
CA LYS A 535 -23.23 -16.95 16.75
C LYS A 535 -23.96 -16.05 15.76
N GLU A 536 -25.29 -16.15 15.76
CA GLU A 536 -26.12 -15.23 15.00
C GLU A 536 -25.94 -13.79 15.51
N ASP A 537 -25.92 -12.86 14.59
CA ASP A 537 -25.94 -11.44 14.91
C ASP A 537 -27.38 -11.06 15.27
N ASP A 538 -27.60 -10.80 16.56
CA ASP A 538 -28.90 -10.42 17.11
C ASP A 538 -29.21 -8.91 16.89
N GLY A 539 -28.45 -8.25 16.01
CA GLY A 539 -28.64 -6.84 15.63
C GLY A 539 -28.29 -5.85 16.75
N LYS A 540 -27.73 -6.31 17.87
CA LYS A 540 -27.25 -5.46 18.94
C LYS A 540 -25.80 -5.09 18.69
N ASP A 541 -25.46 -3.84 18.96
CA ASP A 541 -24.10 -3.29 18.88
C ASP A 541 -23.22 -3.92 19.98
N ARG A 542 -22.75 -5.16 19.74
CA ARG A 542 -21.88 -5.88 20.68
C ARG A 542 -20.41 -5.51 20.50
N PRO A 543 -19.63 -5.46 21.59
CA PRO A 543 -18.19 -5.33 21.49
C PRO A 543 -17.57 -6.53 20.77
N LEU A 544 -16.56 -6.25 19.94
CA LEU A 544 -15.80 -7.25 19.18
C LEU A 544 -14.28 -7.06 19.42
N PRO A 545 -13.81 -7.26 20.68
CA PRO A 545 -12.43 -6.92 21.07
C PRO A 545 -11.37 -7.71 20.29
N ASP A 546 -11.63 -8.96 19.93
CA ASP A 546 -10.68 -9.77 19.16
C ASP A 546 -10.50 -9.19 17.74
N LEU A 547 -11.56 -8.66 17.12
CA LEU A 547 -11.45 -7.99 15.81
C LEU A 547 -10.72 -6.65 15.93
N VAL A 548 -10.89 -5.92 17.03
CA VAL A 548 -10.08 -4.72 17.28
C VAL A 548 -8.60 -5.08 17.38
N ALA A 549 -8.26 -6.13 18.13
CA ALA A 549 -6.88 -6.61 18.28
C ALA A 549 -6.30 -7.17 16.99
N ALA A 550 -7.14 -7.58 16.03
CA ALA A 550 -6.72 -8.13 14.74
C ALA A 550 -6.51 -7.06 13.65
N GLN A 551 -6.69 -5.78 13.93
CA GLN A 551 -6.64 -4.69 12.95
C GLN A 551 -5.40 -4.75 12.04
N TRP A 552 -4.22 -5.04 12.61
CA TRP A 552 -2.95 -5.08 11.86
C TRP A 552 -2.40 -6.50 11.69
N ALA A 553 -3.19 -7.51 12.02
CA ALA A 553 -2.80 -8.90 11.80
C ALA A 553 -2.64 -9.22 10.32
N ARG A 554 -1.83 -10.23 10.02
CA ARG A 554 -1.69 -10.87 8.70
C ARG A 554 -2.40 -12.23 8.67
N MET A 555 -2.43 -12.90 9.81
CA MET A 555 -3.04 -14.21 9.99
C MET A 555 -4.04 -14.17 11.14
N LEU A 556 -5.29 -14.52 10.85
CA LEU A 556 -6.35 -14.65 11.85
C LEU A 556 -6.78 -16.10 11.93
N VAL A 557 -6.67 -16.71 13.12
CA VAL A 557 -6.91 -18.13 13.30
C VAL A 557 -8.09 -18.35 14.24
N ALA A 558 -9.07 -19.13 13.79
CA ALA A 558 -10.17 -19.66 14.60
C ALA A 558 -10.00 -21.16 14.76
N SER A 559 -10.19 -21.67 15.98
CA SER A 559 -10.00 -23.09 16.27
C SER A 559 -11.15 -23.69 17.03
N GLU A 560 -11.40 -24.97 16.73
CA GLU A 560 -12.26 -25.87 17.46
C GLU A 560 -13.73 -25.40 17.58
N PRO A 561 -14.42 -25.18 16.44
CA PRO A 561 -15.88 -25.07 16.49
C PRO A 561 -16.48 -26.39 16.97
N GLU A 562 -17.57 -26.31 17.73
CA GLU A 562 -18.31 -27.48 18.14
C GLU A 562 -19.12 -28.07 16.96
N GLU A 563 -19.37 -29.38 16.98
CA GLU A 563 -20.14 -30.06 15.92
C GLU A 563 -21.55 -29.47 15.69
N ARG A 564 -22.14 -28.93 16.75
CA ARG A 564 -23.48 -28.31 16.73
C ARG A 564 -23.48 -26.86 16.24
N ASP A 565 -22.33 -26.25 16.17
CA ASP A 565 -22.19 -24.88 15.68
C ASP A 565 -22.61 -24.76 14.21
N LYS A 566 -23.05 -23.56 13.82
CA LYS A 566 -23.31 -23.22 12.41
C LYS A 566 -22.55 -21.97 12.05
N PHE A 567 -21.75 -22.06 11.02
CA PHE A 567 -21.05 -20.89 10.50
C PHE A 567 -22.01 -19.84 9.95
N GLN A 568 -21.90 -18.63 10.43
CA GLN A 568 -22.65 -17.48 9.92
C GLN A 568 -22.04 -16.98 8.63
N VAL A 569 -22.75 -17.20 7.52
CA VAL A 569 -22.31 -16.86 6.16
C VAL A 569 -21.96 -15.36 6.02
N ALA A 570 -22.75 -14.49 6.66
CA ALA A 570 -22.51 -13.04 6.62
C ALA A 570 -21.17 -12.67 7.23
N MET A 571 -20.83 -13.22 8.40
CA MET A 571 -19.58 -12.94 9.09
C MET A 571 -18.37 -13.49 8.33
N LEU A 572 -18.46 -14.71 7.79
CA LEU A 572 -17.39 -15.26 6.94
C LEU A 572 -17.12 -14.40 5.71
N LYS A 573 -18.18 -13.89 5.07
CA LYS A 573 -18.04 -12.97 3.93
C LYS A 573 -17.42 -11.65 4.32
N LEU A 574 -17.83 -11.06 5.42
CA LEU A 574 -17.27 -9.81 5.94
C LEU A 574 -15.76 -9.95 6.21
N ILE A 575 -15.37 -11.02 6.91
CA ILE A 575 -13.96 -11.23 7.31
C ILE A 575 -13.07 -11.58 6.09
N ALA A 576 -13.58 -12.34 5.12
CA ALA A 576 -12.80 -12.75 3.95
C ALA A 576 -12.91 -11.82 2.74
N GLY A 577 -13.94 -10.98 2.68
CA GLY A 577 -14.35 -10.27 1.46
C GLY A 577 -13.66 -8.95 1.18
N GLY A 578 -12.80 -8.45 2.09
CA GLY A 578 -12.16 -7.14 1.90
C GLY A 578 -13.07 -5.93 2.17
N ASP A 579 -14.27 -6.15 2.71
CA ASP A 579 -15.17 -5.09 3.15
C ASP A 579 -14.64 -4.40 4.41
N GLU A 580 -15.11 -3.16 4.68
CA GLU A 580 -14.77 -2.43 5.91
C GLU A 580 -15.38 -3.13 7.13
N ILE A 581 -14.54 -3.55 8.05
CA ILE A 581 -14.93 -4.10 9.34
C ILE A 581 -15.15 -2.95 10.31
N SER A 582 -16.36 -2.88 10.89
CA SER A 582 -16.72 -1.93 11.94
C SER A 582 -16.82 -2.66 13.27
N CYS A 583 -15.95 -2.34 14.23
CA CYS A 583 -15.90 -3.02 15.52
C CYS A 583 -15.51 -2.04 16.64
N ARG A 584 -15.87 -2.39 17.87
CA ARG A 584 -15.47 -1.64 19.07
C ARG A 584 -14.96 -2.55 20.16
N GLY A 585 -14.03 -2.03 20.96
CA GLY A 585 -13.49 -2.73 22.13
C GLY A 585 -14.50 -2.80 23.28
N MET A 586 -14.18 -3.62 24.27
CA MET A 586 -14.95 -3.70 25.51
C MET A 586 -14.93 -2.32 26.20
N TYR A 587 -16.08 -1.77 26.51
CA TYR A 587 -16.25 -0.41 27.08
C TYR A 587 -15.72 0.74 26.18
N GLY A 588 -15.29 0.46 24.96
CA GLY A 588 -14.83 1.48 24.01
C GLY A 588 -15.99 2.34 23.50
N LYS A 589 -15.82 3.67 23.54
CA LYS A 589 -16.78 4.63 22.95
C LYS A 589 -16.50 4.84 21.44
N VAL A 590 -15.30 4.53 20.99
CA VAL A 590 -14.86 4.72 19.61
C VAL A 590 -15.09 3.43 18.83
N VAL A 591 -15.69 3.56 17.66
CA VAL A 591 -15.85 2.47 16.69
C VAL A 591 -14.64 2.49 15.77
N ASN A 592 -13.87 1.42 15.75
CA ASN A 592 -12.77 1.23 14.82
C ASN A 592 -13.32 0.74 13.49
N LYS A 593 -12.83 1.33 12.40
CA LYS A 593 -13.17 0.98 11.04
C LYS A 593 -11.90 0.71 10.26
N TYR A 594 -11.78 -0.48 9.70
CA TYR A 594 -10.61 -0.86 8.93
C TYR A 594 -10.94 -1.93 7.89
N VAL A 595 -10.13 -2.02 6.84
CA VAL A 595 -10.14 -3.13 5.89
C VAL A 595 -9.16 -4.19 6.37
N ALA A 596 -9.61 -5.45 6.47
CA ALA A 596 -8.79 -6.54 6.94
C ALA A 596 -7.49 -6.69 6.12
N GLN A 597 -6.37 -6.80 6.83
CA GLN A 597 -5.06 -7.14 6.25
C GLN A 597 -4.69 -8.61 6.47
N PHE A 598 -5.52 -9.35 7.19
CA PHE A 598 -5.32 -10.74 7.52
C PHE A 598 -6.07 -11.68 6.56
N LYS A 599 -5.61 -12.93 6.53
CA LYS A 599 -6.34 -14.04 5.94
C LYS A 599 -6.85 -14.94 7.07
N LEU A 600 -8.12 -15.38 6.95
CA LEU A 600 -8.76 -16.23 7.93
C LEU A 600 -8.36 -17.70 7.71
N TRP A 601 -7.94 -18.36 8.79
CA TRP A 601 -7.64 -19.78 8.86
C TRP A 601 -8.50 -20.41 9.95
N ILE A 602 -9.19 -21.50 9.62
CA ILE A 602 -10.07 -22.20 10.55
C ILE A 602 -9.52 -23.60 10.76
N MET A 603 -9.26 -23.98 12.01
CA MET A 603 -8.91 -25.36 12.37
C MET A 603 -10.15 -26.07 12.90
N SER A 604 -10.47 -27.22 12.32
CA SER A 604 -11.57 -28.06 12.81
C SER A 604 -11.25 -29.53 12.57
N ASN A 605 -11.70 -30.40 13.45
CA ASN A 605 -11.70 -31.82 13.15
C ASN A 605 -12.85 -32.13 12.21
N ASP A 606 -14.06 -31.72 12.58
CA ASP A 606 -15.27 -31.78 11.77
C ASP A 606 -15.79 -30.37 11.52
N MET A 607 -16.05 -30.07 10.27
CA MET A 607 -16.49 -28.73 9.87
C MET A 607 -17.98 -28.53 10.24
N PRO A 608 -18.31 -27.45 10.99
CA PRO A 608 -19.69 -27.05 11.25
C PRO A 608 -20.48 -26.86 9.96
N ARG A 609 -21.80 -27.03 10.01
CA ARG A 609 -22.67 -26.69 8.89
C ARG A 609 -22.71 -25.18 8.68
N LEU A 610 -22.99 -24.75 7.45
CA LEU A 610 -23.31 -23.36 7.19
C LEU A 610 -24.73 -23.03 7.68
N SER A 611 -24.94 -21.81 8.18
CA SER A 611 -26.29 -21.33 8.52
C SER A 611 -27.25 -21.35 7.33
N LYS A 612 -26.72 -21.14 6.14
CA LYS A 612 -27.41 -21.31 4.84
C LYS A 612 -26.39 -21.63 3.75
N TYR A 613 -26.82 -22.39 2.74
CA TYR A 613 -26.01 -22.56 1.52
C TYR A 613 -25.85 -21.23 0.79
N ASP A 614 -24.64 -20.91 0.33
CA ASP A 614 -24.34 -19.67 -0.37
C ASP A 614 -23.15 -19.84 -1.33
N GLN A 615 -23.36 -19.58 -2.61
CA GLN A 615 -22.32 -19.66 -3.65
C GLN A 615 -21.14 -18.71 -3.41
N GLY A 616 -21.39 -17.56 -2.77
CA GLY A 616 -20.33 -16.63 -2.42
C GLY A 616 -19.35 -17.20 -1.39
N ILE A 617 -19.78 -18.14 -0.53
CA ILE A 617 -18.89 -18.90 0.35
C ILE A 617 -18.14 -19.98 -0.42
N GLU A 618 -18.81 -20.68 -1.33
CA GLU A 618 -18.20 -21.74 -2.15
C GLU A 618 -16.96 -21.23 -2.91
N ARG A 619 -17.05 -20.05 -3.52
CA ARG A 619 -15.90 -19.45 -4.21
C ARG A 619 -14.78 -18.98 -3.27
N ARG A 620 -15.07 -18.68 -1.99
CA ARG A 620 -14.12 -18.15 -1.02
C ARG A 620 -13.45 -19.22 -0.17
N MET A 621 -14.13 -20.32 0.08
CA MET A 621 -13.65 -21.36 0.98
C MET A 621 -12.67 -22.29 0.32
N ARG A 622 -11.66 -22.73 1.04
CA ARG A 622 -10.68 -23.75 0.65
C ARG A 622 -10.50 -24.73 1.78
N CYS A 623 -11.01 -25.95 1.60
CA CYS A 623 -10.90 -27.02 2.59
C CYS A 623 -9.65 -27.85 2.32
N ILE A 624 -8.69 -27.83 3.25
CA ILE A 624 -7.44 -28.61 3.16
C ILE A 624 -7.53 -29.74 4.17
N HIS A 625 -7.55 -30.98 3.64
CA HIS A 625 -7.59 -32.16 4.48
C HIS A 625 -6.19 -32.61 4.91
N PHE A 626 -6.03 -32.97 6.18
CA PHE A 626 -4.79 -33.50 6.77
C PHE A 626 -4.98 -35.01 6.98
N PRO A 627 -4.43 -35.84 6.06
CA PRO A 627 -4.69 -37.28 6.07
C PRO A 627 -3.82 -38.05 7.07
N THR A 628 -2.65 -37.50 7.46
CA THR A 628 -1.71 -38.16 8.35
C THR A 628 -2.24 -38.22 9.76
N ARG A 629 -2.04 -39.34 10.46
CA ARG A 629 -2.34 -39.54 11.87
C ARG A 629 -1.09 -39.88 12.65
N PHE A 630 -0.82 -39.18 13.75
CA PHE A 630 0.32 -39.44 14.61
C PHE A 630 -0.09 -40.32 15.79
N VAL A 631 0.51 -41.50 15.87
CA VAL A 631 0.18 -42.51 16.86
C VAL A 631 1.46 -43.08 17.51
N MET A 632 1.33 -43.72 18.67
CA MET A 632 2.49 -44.32 19.33
C MET A 632 3.08 -45.51 18.52
N VAL A 633 2.23 -46.31 17.88
CA VAL A 633 2.62 -47.44 17.07
C VAL A 633 1.83 -47.42 15.77
N PRO A 634 2.47 -47.03 14.63
CA PRO A 634 1.83 -47.01 13.31
C PRO A 634 1.39 -48.41 12.86
N ARG A 635 0.17 -48.49 12.33
CA ARG A 635 -0.43 -49.74 11.79
C ARG A 635 -1.01 -49.58 10.41
N ALA A 636 -1.19 -48.34 9.94
CA ALA A 636 -1.74 -48.00 8.62
C ALA A 636 -0.78 -47.10 7.85
N ASP A 637 -0.91 -47.07 6.53
CA ASP A 637 -0.04 -46.30 5.64
C ASP A 637 -0.06 -44.78 5.91
N ASN A 638 -1.16 -44.26 6.42
CA ASN A 638 -1.30 -42.85 6.78
C ASN A 638 -0.91 -42.55 8.22
N GLU A 639 -0.42 -43.54 9.00
CA GLU A 639 0.04 -43.34 10.35
C GLU A 639 1.53 -43.08 10.42
N ARG A 640 1.94 -42.22 11.36
CA ARG A 640 3.36 -41.90 11.65
C ARG A 640 3.58 -41.93 13.16
N ILE A 641 4.81 -42.11 13.54
CA ILE A 641 5.20 -42.11 14.98
C ILE A 641 4.98 -40.67 15.50
N ARG A 642 4.34 -40.61 16.64
CA ARG A 642 4.10 -39.36 17.36
C ARG A 642 5.40 -38.91 18.04
N ASP A 643 5.73 -37.61 17.84
CA ASP A 643 6.83 -36.93 18.53
C ASP A 643 6.25 -35.90 19.51
N ASP A 644 6.24 -36.23 20.78
CA ASP A 644 5.71 -35.37 21.86
C ASP A 644 6.61 -34.15 22.11
N SER A 645 7.89 -34.19 21.67
CA SER A 645 8.84 -33.07 21.84
C SER A 645 8.67 -32.00 20.78
N LEU A 646 8.09 -32.32 19.62
CA LEU A 646 8.03 -31.45 18.44
C LEU A 646 7.43 -30.08 18.75
N LYS A 647 6.32 -30.05 19.48
CA LYS A 647 5.63 -28.80 19.85
C LYS A 647 6.52 -27.90 20.72
N GLY A 648 7.29 -28.50 21.63
CA GLY A 648 8.27 -27.78 22.45
C GLY A 648 9.43 -27.24 21.61
N ARG A 649 9.97 -28.06 20.71
CA ARG A 649 11.07 -27.65 19.81
C ARG A 649 10.68 -26.50 18.87
N ILE A 650 9.49 -26.55 18.28
CA ILE A 650 8.96 -25.47 17.43
C ILE A 650 8.98 -24.13 18.17
N LYS A 651 8.66 -24.12 19.47
CA LYS A 651 8.60 -22.90 20.27
C LYS A 651 9.95 -22.43 20.82
N SER A 652 10.89 -23.34 21.06
CA SER A 652 12.16 -23.04 21.72
C SER A 652 13.36 -22.92 20.76
N GLU A 653 13.34 -23.62 19.62
CA GLU A 653 14.43 -23.64 18.66
C GLU A 653 14.15 -22.65 17.52
N GLU A 654 14.98 -21.63 17.41
CA GLU A 654 14.80 -20.57 16.40
C GLU A 654 14.85 -21.06 14.96
N GLY A 655 15.56 -22.17 14.68
CA GLY A 655 15.67 -22.73 13.35
C GLY A 655 14.32 -23.04 12.68
N TRP A 656 13.30 -23.38 13.47
CA TRP A 656 11.95 -23.64 12.97
C TRP A 656 11.32 -22.39 12.34
N LYS A 657 11.35 -21.25 13.05
CA LYS A 657 10.75 -19.99 12.54
C LYS A 657 11.48 -19.47 11.30
N TYR A 658 12.82 -19.52 11.30
CA TYR A 658 13.62 -19.04 10.16
C TYR A 658 13.50 -19.97 8.96
N GLY A 659 13.58 -21.28 9.17
CA GLY A 659 13.37 -22.26 8.11
C GLY A 659 12.00 -22.13 7.45
N PHE A 660 10.96 -21.96 8.26
CA PHE A 660 9.60 -21.76 7.73
C PHE A 660 9.46 -20.43 7.01
N LEU A 661 9.96 -19.34 7.56
CA LEU A 661 9.99 -18.03 6.89
C LEU A 661 10.70 -18.12 5.53
N GLY A 662 11.86 -18.78 5.47
CA GLY A 662 12.59 -18.99 4.23
C GLY A 662 11.76 -19.72 3.17
N LEU A 663 11.09 -20.82 3.55
CA LEU A 663 10.18 -21.54 2.65
C LEU A 663 8.97 -20.68 2.22
N LEU A 664 8.41 -19.88 3.12
CA LEU A 664 7.31 -18.97 2.78
C LEU A 664 7.76 -17.89 1.79
N LEU A 665 8.93 -17.29 1.97
CA LEU A 665 9.47 -16.28 1.05
C LEU A 665 9.76 -16.90 -0.34
N GLU A 666 10.30 -18.11 -0.40
CA GLU A 666 10.49 -18.84 -1.66
C GLU A 666 9.15 -19.16 -2.36
N ALA A 667 8.17 -19.65 -1.59
CA ALA A 667 6.83 -19.92 -2.11
C ALA A 667 6.16 -18.65 -2.62
N PHE A 668 6.26 -17.54 -1.88
CA PHE A 668 5.70 -16.26 -2.29
C PHE A 668 6.32 -15.74 -3.60
N ARG A 669 7.64 -15.89 -3.77
CA ARG A 669 8.34 -15.49 -5.00
C ARG A 669 7.80 -16.21 -6.23
N LYS A 670 7.36 -17.48 -6.08
CA LYS A 670 6.78 -18.28 -7.18
C LYS A 670 5.36 -17.85 -7.57
N VAL A 671 4.56 -17.38 -6.59
CA VAL A 671 3.13 -17.07 -6.80
C VAL A 671 2.83 -15.58 -6.90
N ARG A 672 3.83 -14.73 -6.70
CA ARG A 672 3.68 -13.28 -6.75
C ARG A 672 3.03 -12.83 -8.06
N GLY A 673 1.90 -12.12 -7.96
CA GLY A 673 1.15 -11.61 -9.10
C GLY A 673 0.27 -12.63 -9.82
N ASN A 674 0.30 -13.91 -9.41
CA ASN A 674 -0.52 -14.96 -10.00
C ASN A 674 -1.61 -15.43 -9.03
N SER A 675 -2.69 -15.99 -9.56
CA SER A 675 -3.68 -16.72 -8.77
C SER A 675 -3.09 -18.07 -8.34
N LEU A 676 -3.41 -18.49 -7.12
CA LEU A 676 -3.03 -19.82 -6.63
C LEU A 676 -3.80 -20.89 -7.43
N GLU A 677 -3.06 -21.83 -8.01
CA GLU A 677 -3.67 -23.00 -8.64
C GLU A 677 -4.24 -23.92 -7.56
N LEU A 678 -5.54 -24.21 -7.67
CA LEU A 678 -6.24 -25.03 -6.70
C LEU A 678 -6.08 -26.53 -7.04
N PRO A 679 -5.39 -27.34 -6.18
CA PRO A 679 -5.27 -28.78 -6.41
C PRO A 679 -6.62 -29.46 -6.44
N GLU A 680 -6.72 -30.51 -7.25
CA GLU A 680 -7.95 -31.30 -7.40
C GLU A 680 -8.48 -31.82 -6.06
N GLU A 681 -7.62 -32.27 -5.18
CA GLU A 681 -8.00 -32.78 -3.86
C GLU A 681 -8.63 -31.67 -3.00
N VAL A 682 -8.04 -30.47 -2.95
CA VAL A 682 -8.60 -29.34 -2.21
C VAL A 682 -9.93 -28.91 -2.80
N ARG A 683 -10.05 -28.90 -4.13
CA ARG A 683 -11.29 -28.62 -4.83
C ARG A 683 -12.37 -29.61 -4.44
N LYS A 684 -12.08 -30.90 -4.52
CA LYS A 684 -13.00 -31.99 -4.20
C LYS A 684 -13.48 -31.94 -2.74
N PHE A 685 -12.57 -31.77 -1.77
CA PHE A 685 -12.95 -31.62 -0.35
C PHE A 685 -13.83 -30.41 -0.10
N THR A 686 -13.56 -29.31 -0.79
CA THR A 686 -14.39 -28.09 -0.68
C THR A 686 -15.79 -28.35 -1.27
N GLU A 687 -15.87 -28.97 -2.43
CA GLU A 687 -17.13 -29.34 -3.07
C GLU A 687 -17.95 -30.33 -2.22
N ASP A 688 -17.31 -31.34 -1.65
CA ASP A 688 -17.96 -32.32 -0.76
C ASP A 688 -18.54 -31.65 0.50
N TYR A 689 -17.81 -30.71 1.09
CA TYR A 689 -18.33 -29.92 2.21
C TYR A 689 -19.52 -29.07 1.80
N MET A 690 -19.44 -28.40 0.66
CA MET A 690 -20.53 -27.56 0.14
C MET A 690 -21.78 -28.40 -0.21
N LEU A 691 -21.59 -29.59 -0.77
CA LEU A 691 -22.68 -30.52 -1.03
C LEU A 691 -23.37 -31.00 0.25
N LYS A 692 -22.63 -31.26 1.33
CA LYS A 692 -23.23 -31.60 2.64
C LYS A 692 -24.09 -30.45 3.18
N ASN A 693 -23.82 -29.21 2.80
CA ASN A 693 -24.57 -28.02 3.18
C ASN A 693 -25.69 -27.64 2.19
N ASN A 694 -25.79 -28.35 1.05
CA ASN A 694 -26.83 -28.18 0.05
C ASN A 694 -27.47 -29.51 -0.28
N PRO A 695 -28.39 -30.04 0.55
CA PRO A 695 -29.03 -31.33 0.32
C PRO A 695 -29.81 -31.41 -1.01
N VAL A 696 -30.40 -30.29 -1.45
CA VAL A 696 -31.11 -30.21 -2.74
C VAL A 696 -30.12 -30.32 -3.90
N GLY A 697 -28.99 -29.59 -3.84
CA GLY A 697 -27.93 -29.68 -4.85
C GLY A 697 -27.30 -31.07 -4.91
N ALA A 698 -27.07 -31.69 -3.76
CA ALA A 698 -26.55 -33.05 -3.67
C ALA A 698 -27.54 -34.06 -4.33
N TRP A 699 -28.85 -33.95 -4.00
CA TRP A 699 -29.88 -34.76 -4.59
C TRP A 699 -30.01 -34.55 -6.11
N LEU A 700 -29.93 -33.30 -6.56
CA LEU A 700 -29.94 -32.97 -8.00
C LEU A 700 -28.76 -33.63 -8.71
N ARG A 701 -27.54 -33.49 -8.27
CA ARG A 701 -26.34 -34.08 -8.91
C ARG A 701 -26.40 -35.63 -8.94
N LYS A 702 -26.99 -36.22 -7.91
CA LYS A 702 -27.17 -37.69 -7.87
C LYS A 702 -28.17 -38.20 -8.91
N ASN A 703 -29.29 -37.49 -9.14
CA ASN A 703 -30.41 -37.96 -9.91
C ASN A 703 -30.50 -37.33 -11.30
N TYR A 704 -29.85 -36.21 -11.54
CA TYR A 704 -29.92 -35.43 -12.77
C TYR A 704 -28.53 -35.04 -13.26
N GLU A 705 -28.41 -34.88 -14.57
CA GLU A 705 -27.28 -34.28 -15.24
C GLU A 705 -27.56 -32.79 -15.47
N LEU A 706 -26.62 -31.93 -15.14
CA LEU A 706 -26.68 -30.49 -15.38
C LEU A 706 -26.14 -30.22 -16.79
N THR A 707 -26.98 -30.26 -17.80
CA THR A 707 -26.58 -30.15 -19.21
C THR A 707 -26.39 -28.71 -19.67
N GLY A 708 -27.06 -27.76 -19.02
CA GLY A 708 -27.08 -26.35 -19.43
C GLY A 708 -27.86 -26.10 -20.74
N HIS A 709 -28.35 -27.16 -21.41
CA HIS A 709 -29.07 -27.04 -22.67
C HIS A 709 -30.51 -26.56 -22.46
N ARG A 710 -30.97 -25.63 -23.30
CA ARG A 710 -32.30 -25.02 -23.20
C ARG A 710 -33.46 -26.01 -23.47
N GLU A 711 -33.16 -27.12 -24.10
CA GLU A 711 -34.12 -28.17 -24.46
C GLU A 711 -34.40 -29.13 -23.29
N ASP A 712 -33.39 -29.30 -22.42
CA ASP A 712 -33.54 -30.15 -21.24
C ASP A 712 -34.32 -29.41 -20.15
N CYS A 713 -35.61 -29.62 -20.08
CA CYS A 713 -36.52 -28.93 -19.18
C CYS A 713 -37.30 -29.89 -18.32
N ILE A 714 -37.50 -29.56 -17.05
CA ILE A 714 -38.35 -30.32 -16.10
C ILE A 714 -39.35 -29.35 -15.46
N LYS A 715 -40.64 -29.76 -15.38
CA LYS A 715 -41.61 -28.94 -14.67
C LYS A 715 -41.25 -28.83 -13.19
N LYS A 716 -41.42 -27.62 -12.61
CA LYS A 716 -41.09 -27.36 -11.20
C LYS A 716 -41.80 -28.31 -10.24
N GLY A 717 -43.07 -28.61 -10.52
CA GLY A 717 -43.87 -29.58 -9.74
C GLY A 717 -43.28 -30.97 -9.75
N ASP A 718 -43.02 -31.50 -10.97
CA ASP A 718 -42.51 -32.86 -11.16
C ASP A 718 -41.14 -33.05 -10.49
N LEU A 719 -40.26 -32.00 -10.52
CA LEU A 719 -38.99 -32.05 -9.87
C LEU A 719 -39.12 -32.05 -8.33
N TYR A 720 -40.08 -31.29 -7.78
CA TYR A 720 -40.35 -31.28 -6.36
C TYR A 720 -40.95 -32.62 -5.89
N ASP A 721 -41.89 -33.17 -6.65
CA ASP A 721 -42.51 -34.43 -6.29
C ASP A 721 -41.48 -35.57 -6.30
N ALA A 722 -40.59 -35.62 -7.29
CA ALA A 722 -39.47 -36.56 -7.34
C ALA A 722 -38.49 -36.36 -6.12
N PHE A 723 -38.28 -35.12 -5.68
CA PHE A 723 -37.46 -34.86 -4.47
C PHE A 723 -38.15 -35.40 -3.22
N LYS A 724 -39.46 -35.23 -3.08
CA LYS A 724 -40.23 -35.77 -1.95
C LYS A 724 -40.27 -37.28 -1.93
N GLU A 725 -40.46 -37.90 -3.09
CA GLU A 725 -40.41 -39.37 -3.25
C GLU A 725 -39.04 -39.93 -2.86
N GLY A 726 -37.95 -39.16 -3.11
CA GLY A 726 -36.59 -39.47 -2.69
C GLY A 726 -36.31 -39.22 -1.20
N GLY A 727 -37.32 -38.91 -0.37
CA GLY A 727 -37.19 -38.65 1.06
C GLY A 727 -36.71 -37.23 1.41
N GLY A 728 -36.80 -36.29 0.48
CA GLY A 728 -36.38 -34.90 0.70
C GLY A 728 -37.27 -34.16 1.70
N ASP A 729 -36.66 -33.44 2.65
CA ASP A 729 -37.37 -32.68 3.67
C ASP A 729 -37.19 -31.15 3.48
N ARG A 730 -37.89 -30.61 2.48
CA ARG A 730 -37.96 -29.15 2.21
C ARG A 730 -39.38 -28.76 1.86
N THR A 731 -39.81 -27.55 2.23
CA THR A 731 -41.03 -26.97 1.71
C THR A 731 -40.87 -26.65 0.21
N ARG A 732 -41.96 -26.59 -0.53
CA ARG A 732 -41.92 -26.35 -1.98
C ARG A 732 -41.18 -25.06 -2.36
N ASN A 733 -41.43 -23.97 -1.66
CA ASN A 733 -40.76 -22.69 -1.92
C ASN A 733 -39.26 -22.74 -1.60
N SER A 734 -38.88 -23.28 -0.44
CA SER A 734 -37.48 -23.44 -0.06
C SER A 734 -36.70 -24.36 -1.02
N PHE A 735 -37.36 -25.45 -1.52
CA PHE A 735 -36.77 -26.32 -2.53
C PHE A 735 -36.49 -25.55 -3.82
N TYR A 736 -37.48 -24.79 -4.33
CA TYR A 736 -37.28 -24.02 -5.57
C TYR A 736 -36.16 -22.96 -5.44
N GLU A 737 -36.07 -22.29 -4.32
CA GLU A 737 -34.97 -21.37 -4.02
C GLU A 737 -33.61 -22.09 -4.02
N ASP A 738 -33.54 -23.28 -3.39
CA ASP A 738 -32.31 -24.05 -3.33
C ASP A 738 -31.91 -24.62 -4.72
N VAL A 739 -32.88 -24.97 -5.58
CA VAL A 739 -32.65 -25.36 -6.99
C VAL A 739 -32.04 -24.17 -7.77
N LEU A 740 -32.61 -22.98 -7.63
CA LEU A 740 -32.10 -21.77 -8.30
C LEU A 740 -30.67 -21.43 -7.86
N LYS A 741 -30.31 -21.69 -6.59
CA LYS A 741 -28.95 -21.55 -6.08
C LYS A 741 -27.94 -22.54 -6.70
N CYS A 742 -28.41 -23.56 -7.45
CA CYS A 742 -27.55 -24.50 -8.18
C CYS A 742 -27.28 -24.06 -9.63
N ASN A 743 -27.38 -22.75 -9.94
CA ASN A 743 -27.24 -22.17 -11.29
C ASN A 743 -28.24 -22.73 -12.34
N ILE A 744 -29.39 -23.23 -11.89
CA ILE A 744 -30.47 -23.69 -12.74
C ILE A 744 -31.39 -22.51 -13.02
N ILE A 745 -31.74 -22.32 -14.28
CA ILE A 745 -32.57 -21.20 -14.75
C ILE A 745 -34.04 -21.60 -14.73
N GLU A 746 -34.90 -20.73 -14.19
CA GLU A 746 -36.34 -20.87 -14.33
C GLU A 746 -36.82 -20.20 -15.61
N ARG A 747 -37.72 -20.87 -16.36
CA ARG A 747 -38.39 -20.34 -17.54
C ARG A 747 -39.89 -20.56 -17.42
N LYS A 748 -40.68 -19.57 -17.81
CA LYS A 748 -42.12 -19.67 -17.95
C LYS A 748 -42.43 -20.13 -19.39
N THR A 749 -43.15 -21.22 -19.53
CA THR A 749 -43.77 -21.65 -20.79
C THR A 749 -45.23 -21.20 -20.80
N GLU A 750 -45.94 -21.39 -21.90
CA GLU A 750 -47.36 -21.01 -22.00
C GLU A 750 -48.23 -21.66 -20.91
N THR A 751 -47.92 -22.87 -20.50
CA THR A 751 -48.73 -23.64 -19.55
C THR A 751 -48.05 -23.90 -18.21
N ASN A 752 -46.73 -23.82 -18.11
CA ASN A 752 -45.98 -24.23 -16.90
C ASN A 752 -44.76 -23.36 -16.61
N ARG A 753 -44.25 -23.47 -15.39
CA ARG A 753 -42.88 -23.01 -15.03
C ARG A 753 -41.97 -24.23 -14.99
N VAL A 754 -40.85 -24.14 -15.66
CA VAL A 754 -39.88 -25.22 -15.81
C VAL A 754 -38.49 -24.79 -15.34
N PHE A 755 -37.71 -25.75 -14.84
CA PHE A 755 -36.26 -25.60 -14.68
C PHE A 755 -35.55 -26.10 -15.93
N VAL A 756 -34.56 -25.35 -16.42
CA VAL A 756 -33.88 -25.57 -17.69
C VAL A 756 -32.45 -26.07 -17.42
N GLY A 757 -31.95 -26.95 -18.29
CA GLY A 757 -30.59 -27.50 -18.20
C GLY A 757 -30.49 -28.73 -17.30
N LEU A 758 -31.61 -29.43 -17.09
CA LEU A 758 -31.70 -30.63 -16.27
C LEU A 758 -32.17 -31.82 -17.09
N ARG A 759 -31.40 -32.89 -17.12
CA ARG A 759 -31.77 -34.20 -17.71
C ARG A 759 -31.70 -35.26 -16.62
N LYS A 760 -32.75 -36.08 -16.50
CA LYS A 760 -32.77 -37.19 -15.55
C LYS A 760 -31.71 -38.22 -15.95
N ARG A 761 -30.87 -38.66 -15.00
CA ARG A 761 -29.89 -39.73 -15.23
C ARG A 761 -30.66 -41.07 -15.43
N GLU A 762 -30.31 -41.82 -16.44
CA GLU A 762 -30.79 -43.20 -16.59
C GLU A 762 -30.16 -44.04 -15.46
N LYS A 763 -30.96 -44.82 -14.75
CA LYS A 763 -30.44 -45.80 -13.79
C LYS A 763 -29.65 -46.83 -14.56
N ILE A 764 -28.32 -46.86 -14.42
CA ILE A 764 -27.56 -48.03 -14.82
C ILE A 764 -27.97 -49.14 -13.87
N ILE A 765 -28.78 -50.08 -14.38
CA ILE A 765 -29.08 -51.35 -13.72
C ILE A 765 -27.76 -52.11 -13.81
N GLU A 766 -26.96 -52.11 -12.72
CA GLU A 766 -25.91 -53.13 -12.60
C GLU A 766 -26.64 -54.46 -12.47
N GLU A 767 -26.65 -55.23 -13.54
CA GLU A 767 -26.98 -56.68 -13.48
C GLU A 767 -25.90 -57.34 -12.63
N GLU A 768 -26.32 -57.95 -11.51
CA GLU A 768 -25.51 -58.77 -10.61
C GLU A 768 -24.89 -59.97 -11.34
#